data_f72f9d2915566dea4aa11b4b8e3f5e0e
#
_entry.id   f72f9d2915566dea4aa11b4b8e3f5e0e
#
_cell.length_a   1.000
_cell.length_b   1.000
_cell.length_c   1.000
_cell.angle_alpha   90.00
_cell.angle_beta   90.00
_cell.angle_gamma   90.00
#
_symmetry.space_group_name_H-M   'P 1'
#
loop_
_entity.id
_entity.type
_entity.pdbx_description
1 polymer ?
#
loop_
_entity_poly.entity_id
_entity_poly.type
_entity_poly.pdbx_seq_one_letter_code
_entity_poly.pdbx_strand_id
1 'polypeptide(L)'
;MSRSFASQLREGLPHPRGAFWDGKGTNFSLFSAYATKVELCLFDADGDTELERIELPEYTDEIWHGYLVDVGPGAVYGYRVHGPYEPEAGHRFNPNKLLIDPYAREFVGELRWDHALFGYTIGAEGDDLTFDERDSAPFMPKCVVSDSNFDWAQSVSPLVPWDRTIIYETHVRGYTMKHPAVPRELRGKFSGLAVPEVIKYIKSLGVTSVELLPVHAFINDRLLLDKGLTNYWGYNSIGFFAPDPRYVIDRRRGVQEFKEMVARFHDAGLEVILDVVYNHTAEGNERGPTLCFKGVDNFSYYRLMPEQKRYYINDTGTGNTLDMSHPRVIQMVTDSLRFWVQEMHVDGFRFDLGTILAREPNGFDNRSGFLKACSQDPVLSRVKLIAEPWDCGPGGYQVGEFPPGWAEWNDKYRDTVRDFWRGEAPAAKLAPRLHGSADIFNKFGRRPWASINFITAHDGFTLNDLVSYNHRHNEANKEDNKDGHEHNRSWNCGEEGPTEDAGVNALRARQMRNFLATLLLSQGTPMLLAGDEFARTQQGNNNAYCQDNDISWVDWSLAEKNATLVQFVKQMTALRARFAILRRNRFLSAEENPRIGLKEITWVNASGNEMEDEQWTDAGMLCFGMLLDGRAQATGLRQRGHDATLLIVFNAFHDLVEFTLPGDSPDARWTLLIDTNLPDLPTGHKAIFQQGEAYGVTGRSLLLFSLEAQTDTAIDRTMKPGKKSTRKPATRR
;
A
#
# COMPACT_ATOMS: atom_id res chain seq x y z
N MET A 1 49.26 5.08 -20.33
CA MET A 1 48.79 3.69 -20.18
C MET A 1 47.84 3.70 -19.01
N SER A 2 46.55 3.50 -19.25
CA SER A 2 45.57 3.31 -18.17
C SER A 2 45.93 2.03 -17.42
N ARG A 3 46.08 2.12 -16.08
CA ARG A 3 46.28 0.92 -15.26
C ARG A 3 45.06 0.03 -15.41
N SER A 4 45.26 -1.27 -15.64
CA SER A 4 44.20 -2.28 -15.61
C SER A 4 43.54 -2.27 -14.21
N PHE A 5 42.24 -2.29 -14.13
CA PHE A 5 41.49 -2.41 -12.87
C PHE A 5 41.85 -3.70 -12.12
N ALA A 6 42.11 -4.79 -12.84
CA ALA A 6 42.56 -6.05 -12.24
C ALA A 6 43.86 -5.89 -11.40
N SER A 7 44.76 -4.95 -11.73
CA SER A 7 45.96 -4.67 -10.93
C SER A 7 45.63 -3.96 -9.60
N GLN A 8 44.41 -3.45 -9.43
CA GLN A 8 43.95 -2.75 -8.23
C GLN A 8 43.08 -3.63 -7.32
N LEU A 9 42.80 -4.88 -7.75
CA LEU A 9 41.99 -5.84 -7.02
C LEU A 9 42.62 -6.25 -5.69
N ARG A 10 41.80 -6.33 -4.64
CA ARG A 10 42.13 -6.82 -3.29
C ARG A 10 41.09 -7.85 -2.87
N GLU A 11 41.34 -8.56 -1.78
CA GLU A 11 40.45 -9.59 -1.23
C GLU A 11 39.01 -9.11 -1.01
N GLY A 12 38.82 -7.92 -0.45
CA GLY A 12 37.52 -7.40 -0.09
C GLY A 12 36.87 -8.09 1.11
N LEU A 13 35.57 -7.85 1.31
CA LEU A 13 34.79 -8.38 2.42
C LEU A 13 33.47 -8.98 1.91
N PRO A 14 32.96 -10.06 2.55
CA PRO A 14 31.68 -10.63 2.19
C PRO A 14 30.47 -9.73 2.60
N HIS A 15 30.70 -8.67 3.35
CA HIS A 15 29.72 -7.70 3.83
C HIS A 15 30.23 -6.26 3.74
N PRO A 16 29.31 -5.27 3.53
CA PRO A 16 27.93 -5.41 3.11
C PRO A 16 27.78 -6.00 1.71
N ARG A 17 26.59 -6.51 1.38
CA ARG A 17 26.28 -7.04 0.05
C ARG A 17 26.17 -5.95 -1.00
N GLY A 18 26.40 -6.33 -2.27
CA GLY A 18 26.37 -5.42 -3.41
C GLY A 18 27.64 -4.62 -3.56
N ALA A 19 27.57 -3.50 -4.27
CA ALA A 19 28.68 -2.56 -4.44
C ALA A 19 28.65 -1.50 -3.33
N PHE A 20 29.63 -1.55 -2.43
CA PHE A 20 29.75 -0.64 -1.30
C PHE A 20 31.01 0.22 -1.41
N TRP A 21 30.81 1.54 -1.57
CA TRP A 21 31.90 2.52 -1.60
C TRP A 21 32.24 3.02 -0.19
N ASP A 22 33.53 2.97 0.17
CA ASP A 22 34.03 3.35 1.50
C ASP A 22 34.81 4.69 1.52
N GLY A 23 34.79 5.42 0.39
CA GLY A 23 35.54 6.67 0.22
C GLY A 23 36.94 6.49 -0.39
N LYS A 24 37.42 5.26 -0.60
CA LYS A 24 38.74 4.93 -1.18
C LYS A 24 38.66 3.92 -2.31
N GLY A 25 37.60 3.14 -2.33
CA GLY A 25 37.35 2.12 -3.33
C GLY A 25 35.98 1.48 -3.10
N THR A 26 35.65 0.50 -3.91
CA THR A 26 34.38 -0.19 -3.84
C THR A 26 34.58 -1.67 -3.54
N ASN A 27 33.89 -2.13 -2.50
CA ASN A 27 33.75 -3.54 -2.20
C ASN A 27 32.55 -4.10 -3.00
N PHE A 28 32.80 -5.14 -3.78
CA PHE A 28 31.77 -5.89 -4.51
C PHE A 28 31.54 -7.22 -3.83
N SER A 29 30.28 -7.57 -3.56
CA SER A 29 29.98 -8.84 -2.93
C SER A 29 28.64 -9.40 -3.43
N LEU A 30 28.64 -10.66 -3.90
CA LEU A 30 27.53 -11.35 -4.52
C LEU A 30 27.31 -12.72 -3.88
N PHE A 31 26.07 -13.00 -3.47
CA PHE A 31 25.69 -14.35 -3.04
C PHE A 31 25.46 -15.25 -4.25
N SER A 32 26.15 -16.38 -4.28
CA SER A 32 25.87 -17.50 -5.19
C SER A 32 26.50 -18.78 -4.64
N ALA A 33 25.68 -19.70 -4.15
CA ALA A 33 26.14 -20.93 -3.50
C ALA A 33 26.68 -21.95 -4.52
N TYR A 34 26.08 -22.00 -5.70
CA TYR A 34 26.38 -23.02 -6.71
C TYR A 34 27.25 -22.50 -7.87
N ALA A 35 27.66 -21.24 -7.84
CA ALA A 35 28.59 -20.71 -8.83
C ALA A 35 29.98 -21.35 -8.66
N THR A 36 30.66 -21.55 -9.79
CA THR A 36 32.05 -22.01 -9.82
C THR A 36 33.05 -20.87 -10.03
N LYS A 37 32.57 -19.71 -10.53
CA LYS A 37 33.32 -18.47 -10.73
C LYS A 37 32.36 -17.31 -10.90
N VAL A 38 32.72 -16.13 -10.40
CA VAL A 38 31.99 -14.87 -10.64
C VAL A 38 32.93 -13.85 -11.25
N GLU A 39 32.53 -13.25 -12.35
CA GLU A 39 33.24 -12.17 -13.03
C GLU A 39 32.50 -10.85 -12.84
N LEU A 40 33.17 -9.85 -12.29
CA LEU A 40 32.75 -8.45 -12.29
C LEU A 40 33.11 -7.83 -13.64
N CYS A 41 32.13 -7.34 -14.37
CA CYS A 41 32.29 -6.65 -15.65
C CYS A 41 32.18 -5.15 -15.42
N LEU A 42 33.20 -4.38 -15.78
CA LEU A 42 33.22 -2.91 -15.70
C LEU A 42 32.93 -2.32 -17.08
N PHE A 43 32.13 -1.28 -17.14
CA PHE A 43 31.72 -0.62 -18.36
C PHE A 43 32.15 0.84 -18.39
N ASP A 44 32.10 1.46 -19.57
CA ASP A 44 32.18 2.90 -19.73
C ASP A 44 31.00 3.60 -19.03
N ALA A 45 31.09 4.92 -18.93
CA ALA A 45 30.11 5.69 -18.17
C ALA A 45 28.66 5.58 -18.70
N ASP A 46 28.48 5.27 -19.98
CA ASP A 46 27.17 5.13 -20.62
C ASP A 46 26.68 3.67 -20.59
N GLY A 47 27.53 2.73 -20.21
CA GLY A 47 27.24 1.30 -20.10
C GLY A 47 27.25 0.56 -21.44
N ASP A 48 27.78 1.17 -22.48
CA ASP A 48 27.78 0.60 -23.84
C ASP A 48 28.96 -0.31 -24.11
N THR A 49 30.13 0.02 -23.53
CA THR A 49 31.40 -0.70 -23.81
C THR A 49 31.90 -1.40 -22.55
N GLU A 50 32.07 -2.72 -22.61
CA GLU A 50 32.76 -3.48 -21.56
C GLU A 50 34.25 -3.14 -21.58
N LEU A 51 34.77 -2.54 -20.49
CA LEU A 51 36.15 -2.09 -20.38
C LEU A 51 37.08 -3.18 -19.88
N GLU A 52 36.64 -3.92 -18.88
CA GLU A 52 37.43 -4.98 -18.28
C GLU A 52 36.50 -5.99 -17.56
N ARG A 53 36.94 -7.26 -17.54
CA ARG A 53 36.28 -8.35 -16.84
C ARG A 53 37.28 -8.92 -15.82
N ILE A 54 36.81 -8.98 -14.56
CA ILE A 54 37.64 -9.28 -13.41
C ILE A 54 37.03 -10.43 -12.61
N GLU A 55 37.74 -11.53 -12.43
CA GLU A 55 37.28 -12.60 -11.53
C GLU A 55 37.33 -12.13 -10.08
N LEU A 56 36.26 -12.31 -9.32
CA LEU A 56 36.24 -12.02 -7.89
C LEU A 56 37.14 -13.05 -7.16
N PRO A 57 38.10 -12.57 -6.35
CA PRO A 57 39.19 -13.43 -5.87
C PRO A 57 38.80 -14.31 -4.69
N GLU A 58 37.76 -13.94 -3.95
CA GLU A 58 37.45 -14.56 -2.67
C GLU A 58 36.05 -15.13 -2.63
N TYR A 59 35.89 -16.23 -1.88
CA TYR A 59 34.65 -16.91 -1.62
C TYR A 59 34.54 -17.26 -0.14
N THR A 60 33.58 -16.62 0.57
CA THR A 60 33.40 -16.79 2.02
C THR A 60 31.89 -16.99 2.30
N ASP A 61 31.54 -18.13 2.89
CA ASP A 61 30.15 -18.42 3.28
C ASP A 61 29.12 -18.20 2.13
N GLU A 62 29.39 -18.77 0.95
CA GLU A 62 28.59 -18.68 -0.26
C GLU A 62 28.60 -17.29 -0.93
N ILE A 63 29.52 -16.39 -0.53
CA ILE A 63 29.62 -15.04 -1.02
C ILE A 63 30.92 -14.86 -1.78
N TRP A 64 30.81 -14.45 -3.03
CA TRP A 64 31.92 -14.03 -3.87
C TRP A 64 32.20 -12.56 -3.61
N HIS A 65 33.47 -12.19 -3.36
CA HIS A 65 33.80 -10.80 -3.05
C HIS A 65 35.17 -10.38 -3.54
N GLY A 66 35.33 -9.08 -3.71
CA GLY A 66 36.59 -8.43 -4.08
C GLY A 66 36.47 -6.91 -3.90
N TYR A 67 37.60 -6.27 -3.67
CA TYR A 67 37.68 -4.83 -3.47
C TYR A 67 38.52 -4.17 -4.56
N LEU A 68 37.96 -3.17 -5.23
CA LEU A 68 38.65 -2.36 -6.23
C LEU A 68 39.04 -1.00 -5.65
N VAL A 69 40.34 -0.74 -5.57
CA VAL A 69 40.89 0.55 -5.13
C VAL A 69 40.59 1.61 -6.21
N ASP A 70 40.33 2.84 -5.80
CA ASP A 70 40.07 4.01 -6.67
C ASP A 70 38.85 3.87 -7.61
N VAL A 71 37.97 2.86 -7.39
CA VAL A 71 36.67 2.76 -8.05
C VAL A 71 35.61 3.30 -7.08
N GLY A 72 34.79 4.25 -7.52
CA GLY A 72 33.81 4.95 -6.69
C GLY A 72 32.49 5.23 -7.38
N PRO A 73 31.65 6.12 -6.80
CA PRO A 73 30.34 6.45 -7.34
C PRO A 73 30.39 6.86 -8.82
N GLY A 74 29.41 6.37 -9.58
CA GLY A 74 29.35 6.53 -11.03
C GLY A 74 30.03 5.43 -11.82
N ALA A 75 30.80 4.53 -11.19
CA ALA A 75 31.34 3.35 -11.86
C ALA A 75 30.20 2.42 -12.29
N VAL A 76 30.27 1.96 -13.54
CA VAL A 76 29.20 1.13 -14.16
C VAL A 76 29.65 -0.31 -14.21
N TYR A 77 28.81 -1.23 -13.77
CA TYR A 77 29.16 -2.64 -13.65
C TYR A 77 28.00 -3.61 -13.87
N GLY A 78 28.31 -4.88 -13.96
CA GLY A 78 27.41 -6.03 -13.92
C GLY A 78 28.19 -7.29 -13.61
N TYR A 79 27.50 -8.42 -13.53
CA TYR A 79 28.12 -9.71 -13.24
C TYR A 79 27.92 -10.71 -14.35
N ARG A 80 28.91 -11.62 -14.52
CA ARG A 80 28.74 -12.87 -15.25
C ARG A 80 29.07 -14.01 -14.31
N VAL A 81 28.15 -14.97 -14.19
CA VAL A 81 28.28 -16.05 -13.21
C VAL A 81 28.39 -17.38 -13.95
N HIS A 82 29.42 -18.15 -13.58
CA HIS A 82 29.70 -19.46 -14.12
C HIS A 82 29.20 -20.53 -13.15
N GLY A 83 28.71 -21.63 -13.68
CA GLY A 83 28.20 -22.76 -12.92
C GLY A 83 27.53 -23.77 -13.84
N PRO A 84 26.87 -24.79 -13.32
CA PRO A 84 26.19 -25.80 -14.11
C PRO A 84 24.98 -25.19 -14.84
N TYR A 85 24.80 -25.53 -16.12
CA TYR A 85 23.56 -25.33 -16.85
C TYR A 85 22.83 -26.68 -16.93
N GLU A 86 22.12 -26.97 -15.88
CA GLU A 86 21.37 -28.23 -15.68
C GLU A 86 19.94 -27.91 -15.23
N PRO A 87 19.07 -27.45 -16.16
CA PRO A 87 17.72 -26.98 -15.81
C PRO A 87 16.86 -28.03 -15.08
N GLU A 88 17.03 -29.32 -15.41
CA GLU A 88 16.32 -30.42 -14.72
C GLU A 88 16.72 -30.56 -13.25
N ALA A 89 17.96 -30.14 -12.90
CA ALA A 89 18.43 -30.07 -11.51
C ALA A 89 18.18 -28.69 -10.87
N GLY A 90 17.61 -27.72 -11.61
CA GLY A 90 17.31 -26.37 -11.13
C GLY A 90 18.42 -25.36 -11.33
N HIS A 91 19.53 -25.70 -12.00
CA HIS A 91 20.66 -24.81 -12.24
C HIS A 91 20.61 -24.21 -13.64
N ARG A 92 20.77 -22.87 -13.75
CA ARG A 92 20.60 -22.12 -14.99
C ARG A 92 21.72 -21.08 -15.20
N PHE A 93 22.95 -21.38 -14.76
CA PHE A 93 24.10 -20.50 -14.96
C PHE A 93 24.44 -20.39 -16.43
N ASN A 94 24.65 -19.16 -16.90
CA ASN A 94 25.13 -18.90 -18.27
C ASN A 94 26.02 -17.65 -18.31
N PRO A 95 27.36 -17.79 -18.41
CA PRO A 95 28.29 -16.67 -18.37
C PRO A 95 28.18 -15.72 -19.58
N ASN A 96 27.45 -16.10 -20.62
CA ASN A 96 27.17 -15.20 -21.75
C ASN A 96 26.06 -14.16 -21.40
N LYS A 97 25.40 -14.34 -20.25
CA LYS A 97 24.36 -13.40 -19.80
C LYS A 97 24.94 -12.43 -18.79
N LEU A 98 24.90 -11.14 -19.12
CA LEU A 98 25.19 -10.09 -18.16
C LEU A 98 24.03 -9.99 -17.16
N LEU A 99 24.34 -10.00 -15.89
CA LEU A 99 23.36 -10.02 -14.79
C LEU A 99 23.39 -8.73 -14.00
N ILE A 100 22.20 -8.28 -13.60
CA ILE A 100 22.02 -7.21 -12.62
C ILE A 100 22.43 -7.74 -11.25
N ASP A 101 23.11 -6.90 -10.47
CA ASP A 101 23.37 -7.15 -9.04
C ASP A 101 22.03 -7.10 -8.27
N PRO A 102 21.66 -8.14 -7.51
CA PRO A 102 20.46 -8.12 -6.67
C PRO A 102 20.39 -6.95 -5.67
N TYR A 103 21.52 -6.36 -5.32
CA TYR A 103 21.65 -5.22 -4.40
C TYR A 103 21.91 -3.88 -5.11
N ALA A 104 21.81 -3.81 -6.42
CA ALA A 104 22.02 -2.58 -7.17
C ALA A 104 21.02 -1.48 -6.75
N ARG A 105 21.54 -0.26 -6.54
CA ARG A 105 20.76 0.90 -6.09
C ARG A 105 20.46 1.88 -7.20
N GLU A 106 21.17 1.81 -8.32
CA GLU A 106 21.00 2.66 -9.49
C GLU A 106 21.34 1.90 -10.76
N PHE A 107 20.71 2.32 -11.87
CA PHE A 107 20.91 1.72 -13.18
C PHE A 107 21.19 2.78 -14.26
N VAL A 108 22.01 2.42 -15.24
CA VAL A 108 22.20 3.14 -16.49
C VAL A 108 21.79 2.26 -17.67
N GLY A 109 21.22 2.86 -18.70
CA GLY A 109 20.63 2.15 -19.85
C GLY A 109 19.20 1.66 -19.56
N GLU A 110 18.67 0.89 -20.49
CA GLU A 110 17.33 0.28 -20.44
C GLU A 110 17.38 -1.16 -20.93
N LEU A 111 16.48 -1.99 -20.40
CA LEU A 111 16.27 -3.32 -20.95
C LEU A 111 15.68 -3.20 -22.36
N ARG A 112 16.34 -3.81 -23.35
CA ARG A 112 15.83 -3.96 -24.71
C ARG A 112 15.58 -5.43 -24.99
N TRP A 113 14.33 -5.80 -25.22
CA TRP A 113 13.99 -7.19 -25.47
C TRP A 113 14.68 -7.74 -26.72
N ASP A 114 15.44 -8.81 -26.52
CA ASP A 114 16.11 -9.60 -27.54
C ASP A 114 16.18 -11.07 -27.11
N HIS A 115 16.35 -11.96 -28.08
CA HIS A 115 16.51 -13.39 -27.77
C HIS A 115 17.80 -13.68 -26.98
N ALA A 116 18.81 -12.81 -27.05
CA ALA A 116 20.04 -12.94 -26.28
C ALA A 116 19.86 -12.80 -24.77
N LEU A 117 18.72 -12.28 -24.31
CA LEU A 117 18.38 -12.18 -22.86
C LEU A 117 18.05 -13.54 -22.24
N PHE A 118 17.81 -14.57 -23.02
CA PHE A 118 17.41 -15.89 -22.56
C PHE A 118 18.63 -16.79 -22.40
N GLY A 119 18.70 -17.58 -21.33
CA GLY A 119 19.78 -18.53 -21.10
C GLY A 119 19.80 -19.69 -22.09
N TYR A 120 18.70 -19.86 -22.83
CA TYR A 120 18.47 -20.93 -23.80
C TYR A 120 18.16 -20.37 -25.19
N THR A 121 18.27 -21.19 -26.22
CA THR A 121 17.98 -20.79 -27.61
C THR A 121 16.49 -20.90 -27.90
N ILE A 122 15.80 -19.78 -27.99
CA ILE A 122 14.34 -19.71 -28.27
C ILE A 122 14.04 -20.38 -29.62
N GLY A 123 13.07 -21.30 -29.62
CA GLY A 123 12.61 -22.01 -30.81
C GLY A 123 13.48 -23.22 -31.21
N ALA A 124 14.52 -23.54 -30.43
CA ALA A 124 15.28 -24.77 -30.63
C ALA A 124 14.54 -26.00 -30.11
N GLU A 125 14.79 -27.18 -30.70
CA GLU A 125 14.35 -28.45 -30.17
C GLU A 125 15.00 -28.68 -28.78
N GLY A 126 14.21 -28.95 -27.77
CA GLY A 126 14.66 -29.05 -26.36
C GLY A 126 14.37 -27.80 -25.53
N ASP A 127 13.95 -26.68 -26.15
CA ASP A 127 13.46 -25.48 -25.49
C ASP A 127 14.44 -24.95 -24.42
N ASP A 128 14.01 -24.72 -23.16
CA ASP A 128 14.82 -24.21 -22.05
C ASP A 128 15.95 -25.17 -21.57
N LEU A 129 16.02 -26.38 -22.09
CA LEU A 129 17.14 -27.31 -21.89
C LEU A 129 18.35 -26.99 -22.77
N THR A 130 18.20 -26.18 -23.81
CA THR A 130 19.29 -25.76 -24.68
C THR A 130 20.11 -24.62 -24.06
N PHE A 131 21.30 -24.37 -24.55
CA PHE A 131 22.20 -23.34 -24.08
C PHE A 131 22.38 -22.24 -25.16
N ASP A 132 22.21 -20.99 -24.79
CA ASP A 132 22.39 -19.86 -25.71
C ASP A 132 23.72 -19.15 -25.46
N GLU A 133 24.57 -19.05 -26.49
CA GLU A 133 25.91 -18.47 -26.39
C GLU A 133 25.96 -16.97 -26.71
N ARG A 134 24.84 -16.33 -27.10
CA ARG A 134 24.84 -14.90 -27.43
C ARG A 134 25.05 -14.04 -26.18
N ASP A 135 25.84 -12.97 -26.37
CA ASP A 135 26.04 -11.99 -25.31
C ASP A 135 24.80 -11.12 -25.10
N SER A 136 24.31 -11.07 -23.87
CA SER A 136 23.17 -10.23 -23.50
C SER A 136 23.54 -8.79 -23.12
N ALA A 137 24.81 -8.47 -22.90
CA ALA A 137 25.25 -7.16 -22.41
C ALA A 137 24.72 -5.96 -23.21
N PRO A 138 24.65 -6.01 -24.55
CA PRO A 138 24.12 -4.89 -25.35
C PRO A 138 22.64 -4.56 -25.09
N PHE A 139 21.89 -5.50 -24.48
CA PHE A 139 20.44 -5.41 -24.28
C PHE A 139 20.05 -5.17 -22.81
N MET A 140 21.03 -5.23 -21.90
CA MET A 140 20.84 -5.11 -20.45
C MET A 140 21.13 -3.70 -19.95
N PRO A 141 20.35 -3.17 -18.99
CA PRO A 141 20.82 -2.08 -18.13
C PRO A 141 22.02 -2.54 -17.33
N LYS A 142 22.85 -1.61 -16.88
CA LYS A 142 24.00 -1.87 -16.03
C LYS A 142 23.79 -1.22 -14.68
N CYS A 143 24.38 -1.85 -13.65
CA CYS A 143 24.39 -1.33 -12.30
C CYS A 143 25.36 -0.16 -12.16
N VAL A 144 25.06 0.77 -11.28
CA VAL A 144 25.93 1.92 -10.99
C VAL A 144 26.30 1.89 -9.50
N VAL A 145 27.58 2.09 -9.19
CA VAL A 145 28.03 2.33 -7.82
C VAL A 145 27.46 3.66 -7.37
N SER A 146 26.54 3.63 -6.42
CA SER A 146 25.83 4.84 -5.95
C SER A 146 26.54 5.52 -4.80
N ASP A 147 26.39 6.85 -4.71
CA ASP A 147 26.69 7.61 -3.50
C ASP A 147 25.39 7.74 -2.68
N SER A 148 25.37 7.12 -1.50
CA SER A 148 24.19 7.17 -0.61
C SER A 148 24.16 8.43 0.26
N ASN A 149 25.18 9.29 0.22
CA ASN A 149 25.20 10.52 0.99
C ASN A 149 24.05 11.45 0.60
N PHE A 150 23.33 11.92 1.61
CA PHE A 150 22.23 12.86 1.44
C PHE A 150 22.11 13.71 2.72
N ASP A 151 21.98 15.00 2.55
CA ASP A 151 21.71 15.91 3.67
C ASP A 151 20.21 15.98 3.96
N TRP A 152 19.77 15.20 4.94
CA TRP A 152 18.39 15.22 5.41
C TRP A 152 18.02 16.51 6.15
N ALA A 153 18.99 17.39 6.43
CA ALA A 153 18.81 18.62 7.18
C ALA A 153 18.04 18.40 8.50
N GLN A 154 16.82 18.90 8.59
CA GLN A 154 15.94 18.70 9.76
C GLN A 154 14.73 17.82 9.44
N SER A 155 14.72 17.19 8.27
CA SER A 155 13.61 16.31 7.88
C SER A 155 13.57 15.06 8.77
N VAL A 156 12.43 14.87 9.43
CA VAL A 156 12.21 13.76 10.37
C VAL A 156 10.88 13.09 10.03
N SER A 157 10.85 11.76 10.07
CA SER A 157 9.60 11.00 9.90
C SER A 157 8.51 11.52 10.84
N PRO A 158 7.29 11.73 10.33
CA PRO A 158 6.15 12.23 11.13
C PRO A 158 5.70 11.27 12.23
N LEU A 159 6.00 9.97 12.12
CA LEU A 159 5.63 8.92 13.06
C LEU A 159 4.15 8.97 13.45
N VAL A 160 3.26 9.05 12.47
CA VAL A 160 1.82 9.14 12.68
C VAL A 160 1.30 7.87 13.36
N PRO A 161 0.64 7.96 14.54
CA PRO A 161 0.05 6.79 15.17
C PRO A 161 -1.03 6.14 14.30
N TRP A 162 -1.14 4.81 14.36
CA TRP A 162 -2.10 4.05 13.57
C TRP A 162 -3.55 4.53 13.70
N ASP A 163 -3.97 4.93 14.90
CA ASP A 163 -5.33 5.47 15.14
C ASP A 163 -5.60 6.81 14.46
N ARG A 164 -4.55 7.49 13.99
CA ARG A 164 -4.65 8.75 13.23
C ARG A 164 -4.33 8.60 11.76
N THR A 165 -3.90 7.41 11.35
CA THR A 165 -3.50 7.14 9.97
C THR A 165 -4.71 7.17 9.04
N ILE A 166 -4.58 7.91 7.96
CA ILE A 166 -5.46 7.90 6.77
C ILE A 166 -4.53 7.74 5.57
N ILE A 167 -4.65 6.61 4.87
CA ILE A 167 -3.79 6.27 3.74
C ILE A 167 -4.39 6.83 2.45
N TYR A 168 -3.52 7.32 1.57
CA TYR A 168 -3.87 7.79 0.23
C TYR A 168 -3.02 7.04 -0.80
N GLU A 169 -3.62 6.06 -1.45
CA GLU A 169 -2.97 5.22 -2.45
C GLU A 169 -2.86 5.97 -3.77
N THR A 170 -1.67 6.05 -4.36
CA THR A 170 -1.46 6.76 -5.62
C THR A 170 -0.29 6.22 -6.44
N HIS A 171 -0.28 6.54 -7.73
CA HIS A 171 0.78 6.18 -8.67
C HIS A 171 1.66 7.39 -8.99
N VAL A 172 2.98 7.27 -8.84
CA VAL A 172 3.93 8.37 -9.05
C VAL A 172 3.69 9.09 -10.38
N ARG A 173 3.58 8.33 -11.47
CA ARG A 173 3.43 8.91 -12.81
C ARG A 173 2.01 9.42 -13.04
N GLY A 174 1.00 8.59 -12.85
CA GLY A 174 -0.38 8.93 -13.19
C GLY A 174 -0.94 10.12 -12.43
N TYR A 175 -0.49 10.32 -11.20
CA TYR A 175 -0.98 11.41 -10.36
C TYR A 175 -0.62 12.80 -10.90
N THR A 176 0.58 12.96 -11.49
CA THR A 176 1.10 14.27 -11.88
C THR A 176 1.09 14.54 -13.39
N MET A 177 0.83 13.55 -14.24
CA MET A 177 0.91 13.69 -15.70
C MET A 177 0.03 14.82 -16.26
N LYS A 178 -1.15 15.02 -15.69
CA LYS A 178 -2.12 16.06 -16.11
C LYS A 178 -2.27 17.16 -15.05
N HIS A 179 -1.44 17.17 -13.99
CA HIS A 179 -1.58 18.15 -12.91
C HIS A 179 -1.21 19.57 -13.37
N PRO A 180 -2.13 20.56 -13.24
CA PRO A 180 -1.94 21.89 -13.82
C PRO A 180 -0.79 22.67 -13.20
N ALA A 181 -0.51 22.50 -11.90
CA ALA A 181 0.56 23.20 -11.19
C ALA A 181 1.94 22.53 -11.31
N VAL A 182 2.03 21.32 -11.90
CA VAL A 182 3.30 20.62 -12.05
C VAL A 182 3.96 21.00 -13.39
N PRO A 183 5.19 21.56 -13.37
CA PRO A 183 5.96 21.82 -14.58
C PRO A 183 6.06 20.58 -15.46
N ARG A 184 6.00 20.76 -16.78
CA ARG A 184 5.90 19.67 -17.74
C ARG A 184 7.05 18.66 -17.59
N GLU A 185 8.26 19.15 -17.34
CA GLU A 185 9.49 18.36 -17.17
C GLU A 185 9.50 17.51 -15.90
N LEU A 186 8.70 17.89 -14.88
CA LEU A 186 8.59 17.17 -13.60
C LEU A 186 7.42 16.17 -13.59
N ARG A 187 6.52 16.22 -14.59
CA ARG A 187 5.35 15.35 -14.64
C ARG A 187 5.74 13.88 -14.72
N GLY A 188 5.09 13.07 -13.94
CA GLY A 188 5.35 11.63 -13.87
C GLY A 188 6.65 11.25 -13.17
N LYS A 189 7.25 12.16 -12.39
CA LYS A 189 8.51 11.99 -11.67
C LYS A 189 8.33 12.17 -10.17
N PHE A 190 9.28 11.66 -9.37
CA PHE A 190 9.32 11.91 -7.91
C PHE A 190 9.31 13.41 -7.61
N SER A 191 10.10 14.19 -8.32
CA SER A 191 10.14 15.64 -8.21
C SER A 191 8.79 16.30 -8.51
N GLY A 192 7.96 15.69 -9.36
CA GLY A 192 6.59 16.15 -9.64
C GLY A 192 5.65 15.97 -8.46
N LEU A 193 5.73 14.84 -7.76
CA LEU A 193 4.98 14.63 -6.51
C LEU A 193 5.45 15.59 -5.41
N ALA A 194 6.72 15.96 -5.40
CA ALA A 194 7.32 16.84 -4.42
C ALA A 194 7.02 18.34 -4.67
N VAL A 195 6.23 18.70 -5.69
CA VAL A 195 5.79 20.08 -5.93
C VAL A 195 4.91 20.54 -4.77
N PRO A 196 5.13 21.76 -4.21
CA PRO A 196 4.41 22.24 -3.02
C PRO A 196 2.89 22.22 -3.15
N GLU A 197 2.35 22.53 -4.34
CA GLU A 197 0.91 22.52 -4.63
C GLU A 197 0.31 21.12 -4.54
N VAL A 198 1.04 20.10 -4.99
CA VAL A 198 0.67 18.69 -4.90
C VAL A 198 0.59 18.27 -3.44
N ILE A 199 1.65 18.51 -2.68
CA ILE A 199 1.73 18.18 -1.25
C ILE A 199 0.65 18.91 -0.46
N LYS A 200 0.44 20.20 -0.74
CA LYS A 200 -0.60 21.02 -0.10
C LYS A 200 -2.00 20.46 -0.37
N TYR A 201 -2.26 20.01 -1.60
CA TYR A 201 -3.55 19.40 -1.94
C TYR A 201 -3.77 18.12 -1.13
N ILE A 202 -2.84 17.16 -1.18
CA ILE A 202 -2.91 15.90 -0.44
C ILE A 202 -3.14 16.18 1.06
N LYS A 203 -2.34 17.04 1.67
CA LYS A 203 -2.49 17.41 3.08
C LYS A 203 -3.84 18.05 3.38
N SER A 204 -4.40 18.82 2.45
CA SER A 204 -5.71 19.49 2.61
C SER A 204 -6.88 18.51 2.69
N LEU A 205 -6.71 17.27 2.19
CA LEU A 205 -7.70 16.19 2.31
C LEU A 205 -7.73 15.59 3.73
N GLY A 206 -6.81 15.95 4.62
CA GLY A 206 -6.66 15.34 5.94
C GLY A 206 -5.95 13.98 5.93
N VAL A 207 -5.34 13.62 4.83
CA VAL A 207 -4.49 12.43 4.66
C VAL A 207 -3.22 12.57 5.50
N THR A 208 -2.70 11.47 6.00
CA THR A 208 -1.50 11.42 6.84
C THR A 208 -0.37 10.60 6.24
N SER A 209 -0.69 9.67 5.36
CA SER A 209 0.28 8.72 4.80
C SER A 209 -0.04 8.50 3.32
N VAL A 210 0.96 8.64 2.46
CA VAL A 210 0.82 8.39 1.01
C VAL A 210 1.42 7.04 0.70
N GLU A 211 0.61 6.13 0.16
CA GLU A 211 1.03 4.82 -0.33
C GLU A 211 1.29 4.91 -1.82
N LEU A 212 2.53 4.66 -2.22
CA LEU A 212 2.95 4.70 -3.61
C LEU A 212 2.92 3.30 -4.21
N LEU A 213 2.23 3.12 -5.34
CA LEU A 213 2.35 1.92 -6.17
C LEU A 213 3.83 1.65 -6.46
N PRO A 214 4.21 0.43 -6.90
CA PRO A 214 5.60 0.00 -6.94
C PRO A 214 6.55 1.03 -7.54
N VAL A 215 7.57 1.39 -6.78
CA VAL A 215 8.64 2.31 -7.16
C VAL A 215 9.98 1.63 -7.35
N HIS A 216 10.09 0.35 -7.00
CA HIS A 216 11.27 -0.46 -7.29
C HIS A 216 11.47 -0.56 -8.80
N ALA A 217 12.71 -0.67 -9.24
CA ALA A 217 13.00 -0.84 -10.67
C ALA A 217 12.32 -2.10 -11.21
N PHE A 218 11.52 -1.92 -12.26
CA PHE A 218 10.73 -2.97 -12.89
C PHE A 218 10.86 -2.95 -14.42
N ILE A 219 10.48 -4.01 -15.08
CA ILE A 219 10.56 -4.12 -16.54
C ILE A 219 9.18 -4.20 -17.18
N ASN A 220 9.10 -3.77 -18.44
CA ASN A 220 7.92 -4.00 -19.25
C ASN A 220 7.91 -5.44 -19.76
N ASP A 221 6.76 -6.09 -19.70
CA ASP A 221 6.57 -7.41 -20.26
C ASP A 221 6.69 -7.36 -21.78
N ARG A 222 7.39 -8.34 -22.37
CA ARG A 222 7.53 -8.44 -23.82
C ARG A 222 6.19 -8.47 -24.53
N LEU A 223 5.24 -9.25 -23.99
CA LEU A 223 3.89 -9.37 -24.56
C LEU A 223 3.12 -8.04 -24.59
N LEU A 224 3.34 -7.18 -23.60
CA LEU A 224 2.74 -5.84 -23.58
C LEU A 224 3.35 -4.96 -24.66
N LEU A 225 4.69 -4.97 -24.78
CA LEU A 225 5.39 -4.18 -25.82
C LEU A 225 4.99 -4.63 -27.24
N ASP A 226 4.84 -5.93 -27.47
CA ASP A 226 4.38 -6.49 -28.75
C ASP A 226 2.95 -6.01 -29.11
N LYS A 227 2.12 -5.73 -28.08
CA LYS A 227 0.79 -5.13 -28.22
C LYS A 227 0.81 -3.60 -28.28
N GLY A 228 1.98 -2.94 -28.15
CA GLY A 228 2.12 -1.48 -28.04
C GLY A 228 1.62 -0.91 -26.71
N LEU A 229 1.68 -1.72 -25.65
CA LEU A 229 1.34 -1.38 -24.27
C LEU A 229 2.59 -1.42 -23.40
N THR A 230 2.50 -0.90 -22.16
CA THR A 230 3.60 -0.93 -21.19
C THR A 230 3.07 -1.35 -19.82
N ASN A 231 3.90 -1.96 -19.00
CA ASN A 231 3.56 -2.17 -17.60
C ASN A 231 3.52 -0.80 -16.90
N TYR A 232 2.33 -0.37 -16.49
CA TYR A 232 2.11 0.93 -15.88
C TYR A 232 2.16 0.84 -14.35
N TRP A 233 1.57 -0.20 -13.74
CA TRP A 233 1.53 -0.30 -12.28
C TRP A 233 2.89 -0.60 -11.63
N GLY A 234 3.73 -1.39 -12.29
CA GLY A 234 5.07 -1.71 -11.77
C GLY A 234 5.21 -3.03 -11.04
N TYR A 235 4.19 -3.89 -11.02
CA TYR A 235 4.26 -5.22 -10.37
C TYR A 235 5.06 -6.24 -11.18
N ASN A 236 6.25 -5.85 -11.63
CA ASN A 236 7.17 -6.70 -12.38
C ASN A 236 8.62 -6.35 -12.03
N SER A 237 8.92 -6.35 -10.73
CA SER A 237 10.16 -5.86 -10.14
C SER A 237 11.36 -6.73 -10.51
N ILE A 238 12.53 -6.07 -10.67
CA ILE A 238 13.82 -6.73 -10.89
C ILE A 238 14.92 -6.16 -9.97
N GLY A 239 14.79 -4.92 -9.52
CA GLY A 239 15.79 -4.25 -8.68
C GLY A 239 15.18 -3.76 -7.37
N PHE A 240 15.29 -4.57 -6.29
CA PHE A 240 14.64 -4.30 -5.00
C PHE A 240 15.25 -3.15 -4.20
N PHE A 241 16.44 -2.67 -4.55
CA PHE A 241 17.13 -1.58 -3.87
C PHE A 241 17.14 -0.28 -4.68
N ALA A 242 16.64 -0.28 -5.91
CA ALA A 242 16.72 0.85 -6.82
C ALA A 242 15.36 1.49 -7.07
N PRO A 243 15.23 2.82 -6.95
CA PRO A 243 14.10 3.55 -7.51
C PRO A 243 14.06 3.36 -9.05
N ASP A 244 12.85 3.19 -9.60
CA ASP A 244 12.70 2.98 -11.04
C ASP A 244 13.16 4.21 -11.83
N PRO A 245 14.05 4.04 -12.83
CA PRO A 245 14.58 5.14 -13.64
C PRO A 245 13.52 5.93 -14.44
N ARG A 246 12.31 5.39 -14.61
CA ARG A 246 11.19 6.11 -15.25
C ARG A 246 10.67 7.26 -14.42
N TYR A 247 10.85 7.22 -13.10
CA TYR A 247 10.34 8.21 -12.16
C TYR A 247 11.35 9.30 -11.76
N VAL A 248 12.55 9.30 -12.37
CA VAL A 248 13.59 10.29 -12.10
C VAL A 248 13.84 11.20 -13.30
N ILE A 249 14.35 12.39 -13.08
CA ILE A 249 14.76 13.33 -14.14
C ILE A 249 16.15 12.94 -14.64
N ASP A 250 17.10 12.85 -13.71
CA ASP A 250 18.47 12.41 -13.99
C ASP A 250 18.67 10.99 -13.49
N ARG A 251 18.83 10.04 -14.41
CA ARG A 251 18.98 8.61 -14.11
C ARG A 251 20.17 8.29 -13.19
N ARG A 252 21.15 9.20 -13.08
CA ARG A 252 22.31 9.07 -12.18
C ARG A 252 22.04 9.66 -10.78
N ARG A 253 20.83 10.13 -10.52
CA ARG A 253 20.40 10.74 -9.25
C ARG A 253 19.11 10.14 -8.70
N GLY A 254 18.81 8.91 -9.06
CA GLY A 254 17.54 8.27 -8.68
C GLY A 254 17.35 8.20 -7.17
N VAL A 255 18.38 7.81 -6.44
CA VAL A 255 18.39 7.74 -4.97
C VAL A 255 18.16 9.13 -4.37
N GLN A 256 18.88 10.16 -4.87
CA GLN A 256 18.77 11.53 -4.35
C GLN A 256 17.40 12.14 -4.64
N GLU A 257 16.86 11.99 -5.87
CA GLU A 257 15.53 12.52 -6.21
C GLU A 257 14.42 11.89 -5.38
N PHE A 258 14.51 10.59 -5.11
CA PHE A 258 13.58 9.92 -4.21
C PHE A 258 13.68 10.48 -2.79
N LYS A 259 14.91 10.61 -2.23
CA LYS A 259 15.15 11.17 -0.90
C LYS A 259 14.62 12.61 -0.80
N GLU A 260 14.83 13.44 -1.83
CA GLU A 260 14.28 14.80 -1.90
C GLU A 260 12.76 14.81 -1.82
N MET A 261 12.09 13.90 -2.51
CA MET A 261 10.63 13.73 -2.42
C MET A 261 10.20 13.37 -1.00
N VAL A 262 10.79 12.35 -0.39
CA VAL A 262 10.45 11.92 0.97
C VAL A 262 10.66 13.05 1.97
N ALA A 263 11.78 13.77 1.90
CA ALA A 263 12.07 14.90 2.78
C ALA A 263 10.95 15.95 2.73
N ARG A 264 10.47 16.31 1.54
CA ARG A 264 9.38 17.29 1.38
C ARG A 264 8.03 16.78 1.89
N PHE A 265 7.75 15.47 1.78
CA PHE A 265 6.57 14.88 2.38
C PHE A 265 6.63 14.92 3.90
N HIS A 266 7.78 14.57 4.49
CA HIS A 266 8.01 14.64 5.94
C HIS A 266 7.90 16.07 6.48
N ASP A 267 8.48 17.06 5.79
CA ASP A 267 8.36 18.49 6.16
C ASP A 267 6.90 18.96 6.17
N ALA A 268 6.05 18.35 5.36
CA ALA A 268 4.62 18.60 5.37
C ALA A 268 3.87 17.78 6.44
N GLY A 269 4.52 16.84 7.14
CA GLY A 269 3.92 15.93 8.11
C GLY A 269 3.15 14.78 7.47
N LEU A 270 3.57 14.35 6.28
CA LEU A 270 3.03 13.21 5.54
C LEU A 270 4.05 12.06 5.55
N GLU A 271 3.61 10.86 5.89
CA GLU A 271 4.39 9.63 5.76
C GLU A 271 4.39 9.11 4.32
N VAL A 272 5.42 8.35 3.96
CA VAL A 272 5.52 7.64 2.69
C VAL A 272 5.55 6.13 2.94
N ILE A 273 4.60 5.41 2.37
CA ILE A 273 4.49 3.96 2.39
C ILE A 273 4.76 3.46 0.97
N LEU A 274 5.53 2.39 0.83
CA LEU A 274 5.79 1.78 -0.48
C LEU A 274 5.01 0.48 -0.64
N ASP A 275 4.37 0.34 -1.79
CA ASP A 275 3.91 -0.97 -2.25
C ASP A 275 5.11 -1.74 -2.82
N VAL A 276 5.38 -2.93 -2.27
CA VAL A 276 6.58 -3.70 -2.56
C VAL A 276 6.27 -5.13 -2.99
N VAL A 277 6.97 -5.56 -4.03
CA VAL A 277 6.75 -6.84 -4.70
C VAL A 277 7.97 -7.72 -4.47
N TYR A 278 7.99 -8.49 -3.37
CA TYR A 278 9.05 -9.45 -3.06
C TYR A 278 8.62 -10.90 -3.28
N ASN A 279 7.38 -11.12 -3.67
CA ASN A 279 6.85 -12.47 -3.84
C ASN A 279 7.31 -13.14 -5.14
N HIS A 280 7.61 -12.36 -6.18
CA HIS A 280 8.08 -12.83 -7.50
C HIS A 280 9.04 -11.82 -8.14
N THR A 281 9.59 -12.19 -9.28
CA THR A 281 10.47 -11.33 -10.09
C THR A 281 10.03 -11.30 -11.54
N ALA A 282 10.52 -10.31 -12.28
CA ALA A 282 10.26 -10.14 -13.70
C ALA A 282 10.86 -11.24 -14.60
N GLU A 283 11.56 -12.24 -14.07
CA GLU A 283 12.19 -13.30 -14.84
C GLU A 283 11.22 -14.43 -15.27
N GLY A 284 9.91 -14.32 -14.90
CA GLY A 284 8.87 -15.26 -15.33
C GLY A 284 9.17 -16.71 -14.95
N ASN A 285 8.65 -17.67 -15.72
CA ASN A 285 8.82 -19.10 -15.49
C ASN A 285 10.15 -19.63 -16.09
N GLU A 286 10.27 -20.95 -16.25
CA GLU A 286 11.45 -21.64 -16.86
C GLU A 286 11.83 -21.12 -18.24
N ARG A 287 10.86 -20.59 -18.97
CA ARG A 287 11.05 -19.97 -20.30
C ARG A 287 11.27 -18.47 -20.27
N GLY A 288 11.31 -17.86 -19.10
CA GLY A 288 11.57 -16.44 -18.96
C GLY A 288 13.05 -16.07 -19.17
N PRO A 289 13.36 -14.78 -19.26
CA PRO A 289 14.73 -14.31 -19.49
C PRO A 289 15.65 -14.56 -18.28
N THR A 290 16.94 -14.45 -18.48
CA THR A 290 18.00 -14.53 -17.48
C THR A 290 18.60 -13.13 -17.30
N LEU A 291 18.16 -12.42 -16.23
CA LEU A 291 18.47 -11.00 -16.04
C LEU A 291 19.22 -10.73 -14.73
N CYS A 292 18.89 -11.49 -13.67
CA CYS A 292 19.39 -11.28 -12.32
C CYS A 292 19.46 -12.63 -11.58
N PHE A 293 18.47 -12.91 -10.74
CA PHE A 293 18.41 -14.03 -9.78
C PHE A 293 18.56 -15.40 -10.45
N LYS A 294 17.92 -15.59 -11.60
CA LYS A 294 17.98 -16.84 -12.37
C LYS A 294 19.41 -17.19 -12.81
N GLY A 295 20.17 -16.19 -13.24
CA GLY A 295 21.53 -16.37 -13.67
C GLY A 295 22.55 -16.34 -12.52
N VAL A 296 22.24 -15.65 -11.43
CA VAL A 296 23.09 -15.58 -10.24
C VAL A 296 23.07 -16.90 -9.48
N ASP A 297 21.89 -17.41 -9.15
CA ASP A 297 21.70 -18.75 -8.52
C ASP A 297 20.23 -19.14 -8.51
N ASN A 298 19.75 -19.69 -9.61
CA ASN A 298 18.33 -20.07 -9.77
C ASN A 298 17.82 -20.96 -8.64
N PHE A 299 18.63 -21.95 -8.24
CA PHE A 299 18.26 -22.96 -7.24
C PHE A 299 18.01 -22.35 -5.84
N SER A 300 18.79 -21.34 -5.46
CA SER A 300 18.71 -20.70 -4.15
C SER A 300 17.66 -19.60 -4.08
N TYR A 301 17.39 -18.88 -5.18
CA TYR A 301 16.48 -17.74 -5.16
C TYR A 301 15.00 -18.12 -5.39
N TYR A 302 14.72 -19.19 -6.12
CA TYR A 302 13.35 -19.54 -6.49
C TYR A 302 12.85 -20.82 -5.84
N ARG A 303 11.57 -20.84 -5.53
CA ARG A 303 10.87 -22.05 -5.11
C ARG A 303 10.65 -22.96 -6.30
N LEU A 304 11.39 -24.05 -6.36
CA LEU A 304 11.30 -25.05 -7.41
C LEU A 304 10.37 -26.18 -7.01
N MET A 305 9.74 -26.83 -7.99
CA MET A 305 8.93 -28.01 -7.74
C MET A 305 9.80 -29.16 -7.20
N PRO A 306 9.48 -29.77 -6.06
CA PRO A 306 10.37 -30.77 -5.42
C PRO A 306 10.75 -31.95 -6.33
N GLU A 307 9.79 -32.46 -7.09
CA GLU A 307 9.96 -33.64 -7.95
C GLU A 307 10.48 -33.30 -9.35
N GLN A 308 10.37 -32.04 -9.77
CA GLN A 308 10.71 -31.57 -11.11
C GLN A 308 11.32 -30.17 -11.03
N LYS A 309 12.54 -30.06 -10.55
CA LYS A 309 13.25 -28.79 -10.25
C LYS A 309 13.46 -27.88 -11.46
N ARG A 310 13.19 -28.35 -12.68
CA ARG A 310 13.12 -27.55 -13.89
C ARG A 310 12.05 -26.44 -13.77
N TYR A 311 10.94 -26.72 -13.07
CA TYR A 311 9.77 -25.85 -12.98
C TYR A 311 9.68 -25.13 -11.64
N TYR A 312 9.05 -23.96 -11.68
CA TYR A 312 8.84 -23.14 -10.49
C TYR A 312 7.48 -23.42 -9.85
N ILE A 313 7.39 -23.30 -8.53
CA ILE A 313 6.12 -23.12 -7.84
C ILE A 313 5.58 -21.74 -8.21
N ASN A 314 4.34 -21.67 -8.67
CA ASN A 314 3.73 -20.44 -9.19
C ASN A 314 2.48 -20.06 -8.38
N ASP A 315 2.65 -19.87 -7.06
CA ASP A 315 1.57 -19.38 -6.17
C ASP A 315 1.26 -17.90 -6.37
N THR A 316 2.07 -17.20 -7.17
CA THR A 316 1.91 -15.79 -7.51
C THR A 316 1.06 -15.53 -8.75
N GLY A 317 0.91 -16.53 -9.62
CA GLY A 317 0.26 -16.37 -10.92
C GLY A 317 1.15 -15.74 -12.01
N THR A 318 2.38 -15.29 -11.68
CA THR A 318 3.28 -14.56 -12.59
C THR A 318 4.38 -15.42 -13.22
N GLY A 319 4.49 -16.68 -12.80
CA GLY A 319 5.44 -17.66 -13.37
C GLY A 319 6.51 -18.15 -12.41
N ASN A 320 6.84 -17.39 -11.36
CA ASN A 320 7.80 -17.78 -10.34
C ASN A 320 7.39 -17.31 -8.94
N THR A 321 8.05 -17.87 -7.94
CA THR A 321 7.92 -17.48 -6.53
C THR A 321 9.32 -17.44 -5.93
N LEU A 322 9.69 -16.34 -5.27
CA LEU A 322 10.95 -16.28 -4.50
C LEU A 322 10.90 -17.22 -3.31
N ASP A 323 12.02 -17.88 -3.01
CA ASP A 323 12.11 -18.83 -1.89
C ASP A 323 12.37 -18.12 -0.56
N MET A 324 11.30 -17.69 0.09
CA MET A 324 11.36 -17.06 1.41
C MET A 324 11.69 -18.04 2.55
N SER A 325 11.88 -19.33 2.28
CA SER A 325 12.45 -20.28 3.24
C SER A 325 13.98 -20.29 3.24
N HIS A 326 14.60 -19.77 2.16
CA HIS A 326 16.05 -19.69 2.06
C HIS A 326 16.62 -18.50 2.84
N PRO A 327 17.59 -18.71 3.78
CA PRO A 327 18.06 -17.65 4.68
C PRO A 327 18.69 -16.45 3.95
N ARG A 328 19.35 -16.67 2.80
CA ARG A 328 19.94 -15.58 2.00
C ARG A 328 18.92 -14.76 1.27
N VAL A 329 17.79 -15.35 0.89
CA VAL A 329 16.66 -14.62 0.27
C VAL A 329 15.95 -13.77 1.33
N ILE A 330 15.66 -14.32 2.52
CA ILE A 330 15.13 -13.53 3.64
C ILE A 330 16.08 -12.38 3.96
N GLN A 331 17.40 -12.64 4.02
CA GLN A 331 18.41 -11.61 4.28
C GLN A 331 18.32 -10.49 3.24
N MET A 332 18.30 -10.81 1.95
CA MET A 332 18.20 -9.82 0.87
C MET A 332 16.94 -8.97 1.00
N VAL A 333 15.79 -9.59 1.24
CA VAL A 333 14.52 -8.86 1.39
C VAL A 333 14.54 -7.96 2.62
N THR A 334 15.02 -8.45 3.77
CA THR A 334 15.12 -7.64 4.99
C THR A 334 16.20 -6.54 4.88
N ASP A 335 17.30 -6.79 4.15
CA ASP A 335 18.28 -5.75 3.84
C ASP A 335 17.69 -4.66 2.95
N SER A 336 16.86 -5.03 1.95
CA SER A 336 16.14 -4.08 1.12
C SER A 336 15.17 -3.26 1.96
N LEU A 337 14.35 -3.87 2.79
CA LEU A 337 13.43 -3.16 3.68
C LEU A 337 14.18 -2.19 4.61
N ARG A 338 15.30 -2.62 5.22
CA ARG A 338 16.14 -1.73 6.04
C ARG A 338 16.74 -0.59 5.23
N PHE A 339 17.20 -0.83 4.01
CA PHE A 339 17.70 0.21 3.11
C PHE A 339 16.62 1.29 2.87
N TRP A 340 15.40 0.88 2.52
CA TRP A 340 14.32 1.82 2.28
C TRP A 340 13.91 2.60 3.54
N VAL A 341 14.01 2.01 4.73
CA VAL A 341 13.72 2.73 5.99
C VAL A 341 14.89 3.61 6.44
N GLN A 342 16.12 3.09 6.46
CA GLN A 342 17.26 3.78 7.06
C GLN A 342 17.93 4.79 6.13
N GLU A 343 18.00 4.47 4.83
CA GLU A 343 18.65 5.31 3.83
C GLU A 343 17.67 6.19 3.07
N MET A 344 16.49 5.65 2.75
CA MET A 344 15.47 6.33 1.95
C MET A 344 14.36 6.97 2.80
N HIS A 345 14.38 6.72 4.12
CA HIS A 345 13.47 7.25 5.14
C HIS A 345 11.97 6.97 4.89
N VAL A 346 11.61 5.84 4.27
CA VAL A 346 10.19 5.45 4.15
C VAL A 346 9.61 5.00 5.49
N ASP A 347 8.31 5.22 5.69
CA ASP A 347 7.60 5.03 6.96
C ASP A 347 6.84 3.71 7.03
N GLY A 348 6.81 2.95 5.95
CA GLY A 348 6.13 1.66 5.92
C GLY A 348 6.10 1.00 4.56
N PHE A 349 5.50 -0.19 4.54
CA PHE A 349 5.37 -1.03 3.35
C PHE A 349 3.99 -1.67 3.27
N ARG A 350 3.44 -1.75 2.07
CA ARG A 350 2.36 -2.66 1.69
C ARG A 350 2.98 -3.80 0.88
N PHE A 351 2.81 -5.03 1.32
CA PHE A 351 3.39 -6.21 0.68
C PHE A 351 2.39 -6.84 -0.27
N ASP A 352 2.69 -6.75 -1.56
CA ASP A 352 1.97 -7.44 -2.61
C ASP A 352 2.00 -8.96 -2.38
N LEU A 353 0.83 -9.63 -2.51
CA LEU A 353 0.66 -11.05 -2.22
C LEU A 353 1.39 -11.47 -0.93
N GLY A 354 1.16 -10.73 0.16
CA GLY A 354 1.90 -10.89 1.42
C GLY A 354 1.88 -12.31 2.00
N THR A 355 0.88 -13.11 1.68
CA THR A 355 0.79 -14.52 2.06
C THR A 355 1.96 -15.35 1.53
N ILE A 356 2.45 -15.06 0.31
CA ILE A 356 3.63 -15.73 -0.29
C ILE A 356 4.85 -15.63 0.62
N LEU A 357 5.09 -14.45 1.20
CA LEU A 357 6.28 -14.18 2.02
C LEU A 357 6.28 -14.96 3.33
N ALA A 358 5.12 -15.47 3.72
CA ALA A 358 4.93 -16.26 4.93
C ALA A 358 4.71 -17.76 4.64
N ARG A 359 4.91 -18.20 3.40
CA ARG A 359 4.79 -19.62 3.04
C ARG A 359 6.05 -20.39 3.42
N GLU A 360 5.89 -21.35 4.31
CA GLU A 360 6.84 -22.39 4.66
C GLU A 360 6.54 -23.69 3.85
N PRO A 361 7.32 -24.77 3.98
CA PRO A 361 7.08 -26.00 3.22
C PRO A 361 5.65 -26.58 3.32
N ASN A 362 4.96 -26.32 4.42
CA ASN A 362 3.59 -26.80 4.67
C ASN A 362 2.49 -25.77 4.36
N GLY A 363 2.80 -24.67 3.70
CA GLY A 363 1.88 -23.57 3.41
C GLY A 363 2.12 -22.33 4.26
N PHE A 364 1.10 -21.46 4.39
CA PHE A 364 1.19 -20.26 5.20
C PHE A 364 1.43 -20.58 6.69
N ASP A 365 2.40 -19.90 7.28
CA ASP A 365 2.69 -19.94 8.72
C ASP A 365 2.87 -18.50 9.25
N ASN A 366 2.00 -18.06 10.14
CA ASN A 366 2.12 -16.75 10.79
C ASN A 366 3.35 -16.63 11.72
N ARG A 367 4.11 -17.70 11.86
CA ARG A 367 5.41 -17.77 12.55
C ARG A 367 6.57 -18.05 11.59
N SER A 368 6.38 -17.82 10.30
CA SER A 368 7.42 -18.00 9.27
C SER A 368 8.69 -17.23 9.60
N GLY A 369 9.78 -17.64 8.96
CA GLY A 369 11.09 -16.98 9.08
C GLY A 369 11.01 -15.50 8.77
N PHE A 370 10.33 -15.13 7.68
CA PHE A 370 10.19 -13.73 7.26
C PHE A 370 9.38 -12.88 8.26
N LEU A 371 8.20 -13.35 8.69
CA LEU A 371 7.36 -12.60 9.64
C LEU A 371 8.05 -12.41 10.99
N LYS A 372 8.81 -13.42 11.46
CA LYS A 372 9.64 -13.29 12.66
C LYS A 372 10.77 -12.28 12.46
N ALA A 373 11.48 -12.33 11.31
CA ALA A 373 12.53 -11.40 10.99
C ALA A 373 12.02 -9.95 11.04
N CYS A 374 10.90 -9.64 10.37
CA CYS A 374 10.31 -8.31 10.40
C CYS A 374 9.87 -7.88 11.81
N SER A 375 9.26 -8.78 12.58
CA SER A 375 8.71 -8.45 13.90
C SER A 375 9.77 -8.18 14.96
N GLN A 376 10.93 -8.84 14.88
CA GLN A 376 12.04 -8.68 15.85
C GLN A 376 13.06 -7.62 15.44
N ASP A 377 13.10 -7.23 14.17
CA ASP A 377 14.07 -6.26 13.66
C ASP A 377 13.86 -4.89 14.31
N PRO A 378 14.89 -4.26 14.91
CA PRO A 378 14.75 -2.99 15.61
C PRO A 378 14.41 -1.81 14.71
N VAL A 379 14.55 -1.94 13.40
CA VAL A 379 14.16 -0.96 12.39
C VAL A 379 12.76 -1.24 11.89
N LEU A 380 12.51 -2.45 11.38
CA LEU A 380 11.26 -2.81 10.71
C LEU A 380 10.06 -2.88 11.68
N SER A 381 10.29 -3.24 12.95
CA SER A 381 9.22 -3.26 13.96
C SER A 381 8.65 -1.89 14.32
N ARG A 382 9.24 -0.80 13.83
CA ARG A 382 8.84 0.59 14.12
C ARG A 382 8.07 1.26 12.98
N VAL A 383 8.07 0.67 11.80
CA VAL A 383 7.38 1.20 10.63
C VAL A 383 6.05 0.48 10.38
N LYS A 384 5.22 1.02 9.51
CA LYS A 384 3.94 0.42 9.15
C LYS A 384 4.16 -0.79 8.24
N LEU A 385 3.67 -1.95 8.66
CA LEU A 385 3.70 -3.18 7.87
C LEU A 385 2.26 -3.58 7.53
N ILE A 386 1.94 -3.58 6.23
CA ILE A 386 0.60 -3.86 5.70
C ILE A 386 0.71 -5.06 4.76
N ALA A 387 -0.06 -6.09 4.97
CA ALA A 387 -0.13 -7.23 4.08
C ALA A 387 -1.33 -7.14 3.14
N GLU A 388 -1.13 -7.51 1.89
CA GLU A 388 -2.17 -8.06 1.07
C GLU A 388 -2.32 -9.54 1.47
N PRO A 389 -3.40 -9.91 2.19
CA PRO A 389 -3.42 -11.19 2.91
C PRO A 389 -3.98 -12.34 2.08
N TRP A 390 -3.61 -12.43 0.80
CA TRP A 390 -3.96 -13.53 -0.10
C TRP A 390 -2.87 -13.78 -1.15
N ASP A 391 -3.00 -14.92 -1.83
CA ASP A 391 -2.25 -15.29 -3.03
C ASP A 391 -3.06 -16.28 -3.89
N CYS A 392 -2.50 -16.74 -5.02
CA CYS A 392 -3.15 -17.64 -5.96
C CYS A 392 -2.99 -19.12 -5.62
N GLY A 393 -2.18 -19.46 -4.63
CA GLY A 393 -1.88 -20.84 -4.25
C GLY A 393 -2.94 -21.48 -3.33
N PRO A 394 -2.86 -22.79 -3.11
CA PRO A 394 -3.75 -23.48 -2.19
C PRO A 394 -3.66 -22.91 -0.77
N GLY A 395 -4.82 -22.62 -0.15
CA GLY A 395 -4.87 -22.00 1.18
C GLY A 395 -4.29 -20.59 1.22
N GLY A 396 -4.31 -19.86 0.09
CA GLY A 396 -3.70 -18.54 -0.03
C GLY A 396 -4.45 -17.41 0.68
N TYR A 397 -5.74 -17.55 0.96
CA TYR A 397 -6.55 -16.55 1.60
C TYR A 397 -6.35 -16.55 3.13
N GLN A 398 -5.72 -15.50 3.68
CA GLN A 398 -5.25 -15.44 5.07
C GLN A 398 -5.66 -14.15 5.81
N VAL A 399 -6.81 -13.57 5.44
CA VAL A 399 -7.33 -12.36 6.10
C VAL A 399 -7.58 -12.63 7.59
N GLY A 400 -6.92 -11.84 8.45
CA GLY A 400 -6.97 -11.96 9.90
C GLY A 400 -5.90 -12.87 10.51
N GLU A 401 -5.03 -13.51 9.72
CA GLU A 401 -4.06 -14.50 10.21
C GLU A 401 -2.63 -13.96 10.42
N PHE A 402 -2.34 -12.74 10.00
CA PHE A 402 -1.02 -12.12 10.22
C PHE A 402 -0.79 -11.78 11.70
N PRO A 403 0.47 -11.75 12.15
CA PRO A 403 0.79 -11.56 13.56
C PRO A 403 0.51 -10.12 14.06
N PRO A 404 0.48 -9.88 15.38
CA PRO A 404 0.43 -8.53 15.95
C PRO A 404 1.53 -7.63 15.39
N GLY A 405 1.19 -6.35 15.14
CA GLY A 405 2.09 -5.38 14.52
C GLY A 405 1.88 -5.24 13.01
N TRP A 406 1.20 -6.18 12.37
CA TRP A 406 0.80 -6.12 10.97
C TRP A 406 -0.63 -5.63 10.81
N ALA A 407 -0.85 -4.78 9.82
CA ALA A 407 -2.16 -4.46 9.28
C ALA A 407 -2.41 -5.26 7.99
N GLU A 408 -3.65 -5.38 7.60
CA GLU A 408 -4.05 -6.16 6.43
C GLU A 408 -5.11 -5.43 5.61
N TRP A 409 -5.01 -5.47 4.30
CA TRP A 409 -6.10 -5.09 3.42
C TRP A 409 -7.32 -5.96 3.70
N ASN A 410 -8.48 -5.35 3.95
CA ASN A 410 -9.70 -6.05 4.33
C ASN A 410 -10.71 -6.08 3.18
N ASP A 411 -10.63 -7.10 2.33
CA ASP A 411 -11.57 -7.32 1.24
C ASP A 411 -12.99 -7.60 1.73
N LYS A 412 -13.16 -8.23 2.90
CA LYS A 412 -14.49 -8.45 3.51
C LYS A 412 -15.16 -7.13 3.89
N TYR A 413 -14.38 -6.13 4.31
CA TYR A 413 -14.90 -4.78 4.51
C TYR A 413 -15.37 -4.19 3.18
N ARG A 414 -14.51 -4.16 2.18
CA ARG A 414 -14.80 -3.67 0.83
C ARG A 414 -16.07 -4.29 0.27
N ASP A 415 -16.11 -5.61 0.24
CA ASP A 415 -17.20 -6.35 -0.38
C ASP A 415 -18.51 -6.18 0.35
N THR A 416 -18.49 -6.22 1.69
CA THR A 416 -19.72 -6.04 2.48
C THR A 416 -20.28 -4.62 2.36
N VAL A 417 -19.43 -3.59 2.36
CA VAL A 417 -19.88 -2.20 2.21
C VAL A 417 -20.45 -1.97 0.81
N ARG A 418 -19.85 -2.54 -0.23
CA ARG A 418 -20.38 -2.48 -1.60
C ARG A 418 -21.75 -3.16 -1.68
N ASP A 419 -21.88 -4.37 -1.17
CA ASP A 419 -23.14 -5.13 -1.17
C ASP A 419 -24.25 -4.42 -0.35
N PHE A 420 -23.89 -3.81 0.78
CA PHE A 420 -24.86 -3.07 1.59
C PHE A 420 -25.47 -1.89 0.82
N TRP A 421 -24.65 -1.06 0.20
CA TRP A 421 -25.15 0.12 -0.53
C TRP A 421 -25.87 -0.25 -1.84
N ARG A 422 -25.70 -1.47 -2.33
CA ARG A 422 -26.54 -2.06 -3.38
C ARG A 422 -27.89 -2.56 -2.85
N GLY A 423 -28.01 -2.73 -1.53
CA GLY A 423 -29.20 -3.29 -0.87
C GLY A 423 -29.19 -4.82 -0.82
N GLU A 424 -28.05 -5.46 -0.99
CA GLU A 424 -27.87 -6.92 -1.04
C GLU A 424 -27.30 -7.52 0.27
N ALA A 425 -26.80 -6.69 1.18
CA ALA A 425 -26.30 -7.14 2.48
C ALA A 425 -27.10 -6.49 3.61
N PRO A 426 -27.66 -7.26 4.58
CA PRO A 426 -28.38 -6.72 5.73
C PRO A 426 -27.44 -6.11 6.77
N ALA A 427 -28.03 -5.39 7.76
CA ALA A 427 -27.34 -4.79 8.89
C ALA A 427 -26.39 -5.76 9.61
N ALA A 428 -26.79 -7.00 9.80
CA ALA A 428 -25.99 -8.05 10.46
C ALA A 428 -24.62 -8.31 9.81
N LYS A 429 -24.52 -8.12 8.48
CA LYS A 429 -23.23 -8.26 7.77
C LYS A 429 -22.39 -6.99 7.87
N LEU A 430 -23.02 -5.81 7.81
CA LEU A 430 -22.30 -4.54 7.83
C LEU A 430 -21.79 -4.17 9.23
N ALA A 431 -22.58 -4.38 10.28
CA ALA A 431 -22.25 -3.96 11.63
C ALA A 431 -20.86 -4.42 12.13
N PRO A 432 -20.43 -5.70 11.95
CA PRO A 432 -19.06 -6.10 12.28
C PRO A 432 -17.99 -5.34 11.50
N ARG A 433 -18.25 -4.96 10.26
CA ARG A 433 -17.30 -4.20 9.40
C ARG A 433 -17.11 -2.78 9.93
N LEU A 434 -18.21 -2.12 10.33
CA LEU A 434 -18.17 -0.77 10.92
C LEU A 434 -17.40 -0.73 12.24
N HIS A 435 -17.40 -1.86 12.95
CA HIS A 435 -16.72 -2.02 14.25
C HIS A 435 -15.27 -2.55 14.10
N GLY A 436 -14.58 -2.23 13.01
CA GLY A 436 -13.18 -2.62 12.77
C GLY A 436 -13.00 -4.10 12.48
N SER A 437 -14.03 -4.80 11.99
CA SER A 437 -14.03 -6.24 11.74
C SER A 437 -13.52 -7.05 12.93
N ALA A 438 -14.10 -6.80 14.11
CA ALA A 438 -13.68 -7.42 15.39
C ALA A 438 -13.74 -8.94 15.35
N ASP A 439 -14.69 -9.52 14.60
CA ASP A 439 -14.81 -10.96 14.33
C ASP A 439 -13.58 -11.56 13.64
N ILE A 440 -12.81 -10.75 12.91
CA ILE A 440 -11.60 -11.13 12.18
C ILE A 440 -10.35 -10.76 12.99
N PHE A 441 -10.28 -9.51 13.47
CA PHE A 441 -9.04 -8.92 14.00
C PHE A 441 -8.94 -8.89 15.53
N ASN A 442 -10.04 -9.08 16.30
CA ASN A 442 -9.98 -9.06 17.78
C ASN A 442 -9.46 -10.39 18.34
N LYS A 443 -8.24 -10.75 17.95
CA LYS A 443 -7.52 -11.94 18.41
C LYS A 443 -6.04 -11.63 18.58
N PHE A 444 -5.36 -12.39 19.43
CA PHE A 444 -3.90 -12.28 19.67
C PHE A 444 -3.40 -10.88 20.06
N GLY A 445 -4.27 -10.04 20.64
CA GLY A 445 -3.92 -8.66 21.03
C GLY A 445 -3.86 -7.66 19.89
N ARG A 446 -4.33 -8.00 18.70
CA ARG A 446 -4.47 -7.09 17.58
C ARG A 446 -5.49 -5.99 17.87
N ARG A 447 -5.45 -4.92 17.11
CA ARG A 447 -6.21 -3.70 17.32
C ARG A 447 -7.10 -3.39 16.10
N PRO A 448 -8.12 -2.52 16.23
CA PRO A 448 -8.98 -2.15 15.10
C PRO A 448 -8.21 -1.63 13.88
N TRP A 449 -7.11 -0.92 14.10
CA TRP A 449 -6.28 -0.38 13.04
C TRP A 449 -5.61 -1.46 12.15
N ALA A 450 -5.57 -2.72 12.60
CA ALA A 450 -5.08 -3.82 11.77
C ALA A 450 -5.94 -4.04 10.52
N SER A 451 -7.21 -3.61 10.54
CA SER A 451 -8.07 -3.59 9.38
C SER A 451 -7.79 -2.34 8.54
N ILE A 452 -7.12 -2.49 7.40
CA ILE A 452 -7.08 -1.45 6.37
C ILE A 452 -8.42 -1.51 5.63
N ASN A 453 -9.26 -0.54 5.89
CA ASN A 453 -10.56 -0.41 5.27
C ASN A 453 -10.45 0.34 3.95
N PHE A 454 -10.98 -0.19 2.87
CA PHE A 454 -11.03 0.47 1.58
C PHE A 454 -12.32 0.13 0.83
N ILE A 455 -12.72 1.02 -0.06
CA ILE A 455 -13.84 0.80 -0.99
C ILE A 455 -13.28 0.41 -2.35
N THR A 456 -12.21 1.04 -2.75
CA THR A 456 -11.52 0.95 -4.03
C THR A 456 -10.02 0.98 -3.80
N ALA A 457 -9.27 0.40 -4.72
CA ALA A 457 -7.81 0.40 -4.76
C ALA A 457 -7.36 0.55 -6.23
N HIS A 458 -6.05 0.49 -6.48
CA HIS A 458 -5.49 0.56 -7.83
C HIS A 458 -6.07 -0.53 -8.75
N ASP A 459 -6.33 -1.71 -8.21
CA ASP A 459 -6.99 -2.83 -8.89
C ASP A 459 -8.51 -2.79 -8.69
N GLY A 460 -9.26 -2.97 -9.76
CA GLY A 460 -10.70 -2.84 -9.74
C GLY A 460 -11.23 -1.48 -10.26
N PHE A 461 -12.51 -1.24 -10.05
CA PHE A 461 -13.14 0.03 -10.42
C PHE A 461 -12.73 1.17 -9.48
N THR A 462 -12.60 2.39 -10.02
CA THR A 462 -12.61 3.63 -9.24
C THR A 462 -13.97 3.82 -8.57
N LEU A 463 -14.07 4.73 -7.61
CA LEU A 463 -15.35 5.00 -6.91
C LEU A 463 -16.44 5.47 -7.89
N ASN A 464 -16.11 6.29 -8.87
CA ASN A 464 -17.05 6.70 -9.90
C ASN A 464 -17.49 5.52 -10.78
N ASP A 465 -16.55 4.67 -11.18
CA ASP A 465 -16.85 3.52 -12.04
C ASP A 465 -17.66 2.46 -11.27
N LEU A 466 -17.44 2.31 -9.97
CA LEU A 466 -18.19 1.43 -9.08
C LEU A 466 -19.69 1.75 -9.04
N VAL A 467 -20.07 3.01 -9.23
CA VAL A 467 -21.47 3.47 -9.25
C VAL A 467 -21.99 3.75 -10.66
N SER A 468 -21.18 3.50 -11.69
CA SER A 468 -21.50 3.81 -13.08
C SER A 468 -21.47 2.62 -14.02
N TYR A 469 -20.83 1.51 -13.64
CA TYR A 469 -20.67 0.33 -14.48
C TYR A 469 -21.02 -0.95 -13.75
N ASN A 470 -21.80 -1.82 -14.39
CA ASN A 470 -22.04 -3.18 -13.94
C ASN A 470 -21.00 -4.16 -14.52
N HIS A 471 -20.51 -3.87 -15.70
CA HIS A 471 -19.58 -4.71 -16.44
C HIS A 471 -18.21 -4.03 -16.60
N ARG A 472 -17.14 -4.83 -16.66
CA ARG A 472 -15.81 -4.33 -16.99
C ARG A 472 -15.69 -3.96 -18.46
N HIS A 473 -14.88 -2.93 -18.75
CA HIS A 473 -14.58 -2.44 -20.10
C HIS A 473 -13.05 -2.36 -20.27
N ASN A 474 -12.41 -3.55 -20.36
CA ASN A 474 -10.96 -3.69 -20.42
C ASN A 474 -10.44 -3.88 -21.86
N GLU A 475 -11.22 -3.54 -22.89
CA GLU A 475 -10.87 -3.75 -24.31
C GLU A 475 -9.54 -3.07 -24.67
N ALA A 476 -9.20 -1.94 -24.02
CA ALA A 476 -7.95 -1.23 -24.20
C ALA A 476 -6.72 -2.07 -23.81
N ASN A 477 -6.88 -3.08 -22.93
CA ASN A 477 -5.81 -3.97 -22.50
C ASN A 477 -5.44 -5.03 -23.55
N LYS A 478 -6.26 -5.17 -24.61
CA LYS A 478 -6.04 -6.15 -25.69
C LYS A 478 -5.95 -7.60 -25.19
N GLU A 479 -6.84 -7.95 -24.25
CA GLU A 479 -6.97 -9.27 -23.64
C GLU A 479 -8.39 -9.84 -23.76
N ASP A 480 -9.11 -9.44 -24.83
CA ASP A 480 -10.49 -9.85 -25.13
C ASP A 480 -11.47 -9.55 -23.99
N ASN A 481 -11.19 -8.51 -23.18
CA ASN A 481 -11.99 -8.14 -21.99
C ASN A 481 -12.16 -9.32 -20.99
N LYS A 482 -11.15 -10.21 -20.88
CA LYS A 482 -11.18 -11.38 -19.97
C LYS A 482 -10.37 -11.16 -18.69
N ASP A 483 -9.48 -10.18 -18.68
CA ASP A 483 -8.65 -9.77 -17.56
C ASP A 483 -9.42 -8.97 -16.51
N GLY A 484 -8.85 -8.86 -15.30
CA GLY A 484 -9.45 -8.15 -14.18
C GLY A 484 -10.60 -8.91 -13.52
N HIS A 485 -11.23 -8.27 -12.52
CA HIS A 485 -12.31 -8.88 -11.75
C HIS A 485 -13.59 -9.05 -12.57
N GLU A 486 -14.21 -10.24 -12.48
CA GLU A 486 -15.50 -10.50 -13.10
C GLU A 486 -16.67 -9.96 -12.25
N HIS A 487 -16.54 -10.07 -10.91
CA HIS A 487 -17.57 -9.66 -9.96
C HIS A 487 -17.14 -8.43 -9.16
N ASN A 488 -17.41 -7.24 -9.69
CA ASN A 488 -16.98 -5.97 -9.07
C ASN A 488 -17.84 -5.54 -7.87
N ARG A 489 -18.98 -6.16 -7.63
CA ARG A 489 -20.00 -5.72 -6.65
C ARG A 489 -20.36 -4.25 -6.87
N SER A 490 -20.41 -3.86 -8.13
CA SER A 490 -20.75 -2.51 -8.60
C SER A 490 -22.24 -2.40 -8.92
N TRP A 491 -22.72 -1.18 -9.06
CA TRP A 491 -24.09 -0.88 -9.48
C TRP A 491 -24.10 0.40 -10.31
N ASN A 492 -24.52 0.31 -11.56
CA ASN A 492 -24.56 1.44 -12.49
C ASN A 492 -25.63 2.49 -12.16
N CYS A 493 -26.43 2.27 -11.09
CA CYS A 493 -27.51 3.15 -10.63
C CYS A 493 -28.64 3.37 -11.65
N GLY A 494 -28.76 2.49 -12.64
CA GLY A 494 -29.85 2.49 -13.63
C GLY A 494 -29.39 2.58 -15.08
N GLU A 495 -28.17 3.08 -15.35
CA GLU A 495 -27.64 3.22 -16.70
C GLU A 495 -26.14 2.93 -16.77
N GLU A 496 -25.70 2.16 -17.77
CA GLU A 496 -24.32 1.73 -17.92
C GLU A 496 -23.45 2.85 -18.50
N GLY A 497 -22.39 3.23 -17.79
CA GLY A 497 -21.46 4.28 -18.23
C GLY A 497 -21.98 5.71 -18.04
N PRO A 498 -21.43 6.69 -18.78
CA PRO A 498 -21.84 8.09 -18.72
C PRO A 498 -23.29 8.29 -19.13
N THR A 499 -24.02 9.18 -18.43
CA THR A 499 -25.42 9.50 -18.73
C THR A 499 -25.73 10.97 -18.50
N GLU A 500 -26.73 11.49 -19.20
CA GLU A 500 -27.29 12.82 -18.99
C GLU A 500 -28.52 12.78 -18.05
N ASP A 501 -28.98 11.61 -17.61
CA ASP A 501 -30.10 11.50 -16.67
C ASP A 501 -29.73 12.11 -15.31
N ALA A 502 -30.43 13.18 -14.95
CA ALA A 502 -30.18 13.91 -13.71
C ALA A 502 -30.48 13.09 -12.46
N GLY A 503 -31.47 12.17 -12.51
CA GLY A 503 -31.83 11.29 -11.39
C GLY A 503 -30.77 10.25 -11.14
N VAL A 504 -30.27 9.59 -12.21
CA VAL A 504 -29.17 8.64 -12.14
C VAL A 504 -27.90 9.32 -11.61
N ASN A 505 -27.54 10.48 -12.14
CA ASN A 505 -26.37 11.24 -11.70
C ASN A 505 -26.47 11.69 -10.22
N ALA A 506 -27.66 12.13 -9.78
CA ALA A 506 -27.89 12.48 -8.37
C ALA A 506 -27.74 11.26 -7.45
N LEU A 507 -28.22 10.09 -7.87
CA LEU A 507 -28.07 8.84 -7.12
C LEU A 507 -26.60 8.39 -7.06
N ARG A 508 -25.88 8.43 -8.17
CA ARG A 508 -24.43 8.13 -8.22
C ARG A 508 -23.64 9.02 -7.27
N ALA A 509 -23.89 10.32 -7.30
CA ALA A 509 -23.24 11.29 -6.42
C ALA A 509 -23.54 11.02 -4.93
N ARG A 510 -24.79 10.61 -4.59
CA ARG A 510 -25.18 10.21 -3.23
C ARG A 510 -24.47 8.93 -2.82
N GLN A 511 -24.42 7.92 -3.67
CA GLN A 511 -23.74 6.67 -3.40
C GLN A 511 -22.24 6.87 -3.18
N MET A 512 -21.57 7.71 -3.95
CA MET A 512 -20.16 8.05 -3.70
C MET A 512 -19.97 8.68 -2.31
N ARG A 513 -20.86 9.60 -1.89
CA ARG A 513 -20.81 10.16 -0.53
C ARG A 513 -21.09 9.10 0.55
N ASN A 514 -22.02 8.16 0.30
CA ASN A 514 -22.30 7.05 1.21
C ASN A 514 -21.07 6.17 1.43
N PHE A 515 -20.36 5.80 0.36
CA PHE A 515 -19.14 5.00 0.45
C PHE A 515 -18.05 5.74 1.22
N LEU A 516 -17.79 6.99 0.89
CA LEU A 516 -16.76 7.82 1.55
C LEU A 516 -17.07 8.07 3.04
N ALA A 517 -18.34 8.35 3.36
CA ALA A 517 -18.78 8.52 4.74
C ALA A 517 -18.65 7.22 5.52
N THR A 518 -19.10 6.09 4.97
CA THR A 518 -18.97 4.77 5.62
C THR A 518 -17.51 4.46 5.91
N LEU A 519 -16.61 4.67 4.94
CA LEU A 519 -15.18 4.44 5.09
C LEU A 519 -14.59 5.28 6.23
N LEU A 520 -14.87 6.58 6.25
CA LEU A 520 -14.25 7.51 7.18
C LEU A 520 -14.89 7.51 8.58
N LEU A 521 -16.11 6.98 8.74
CA LEU A 521 -16.80 6.83 10.03
C LEU A 521 -16.58 5.44 10.66
N SER A 522 -16.10 4.45 9.92
CA SER A 522 -15.81 3.11 10.45
C SER A 522 -14.58 3.08 11.35
N GLN A 523 -14.57 2.19 12.34
CA GLN A 523 -13.34 1.81 13.05
C GLN A 523 -12.38 1.10 12.11
N GLY A 524 -11.07 1.26 12.34
CA GLY A 524 -10.02 0.73 11.47
C GLY A 524 -9.21 1.85 10.82
N THR A 525 -8.30 1.51 9.94
CA THR A 525 -7.46 2.45 9.19
C THR A 525 -8.06 2.64 7.78
N PRO A 526 -8.58 3.83 7.44
CA PRO A 526 -9.14 4.08 6.13
C PRO A 526 -8.04 4.31 5.08
N MET A 527 -8.26 3.75 3.89
CA MET A 527 -7.47 3.99 2.69
C MET A 527 -8.36 4.55 1.58
N LEU A 528 -7.93 5.66 0.97
CA LEU A 528 -8.56 6.33 -0.15
C LEU A 528 -7.71 6.12 -1.41
N LEU A 529 -8.34 5.74 -2.53
CA LEU A 529 -7.70 5.76 -3.83
C LEU A 529 -7.65 7.19 -4.37
N ALA A 530 -6.49 7.62 -4.84
CA ALA A 530 -6.29 8.97 -5.39
C ALA A 530 -7.22 9.27 -6.58
N GLY A 531 -7.97 10.37 -6.45
CA GLY A 531 -8.96 10.80 -7.44
C GLY A 531 -10.40 10.39 -7.11
N ASP A 532 -10.64 9.48 -6.20
CA ASP A 532 -12.00 9.12 -5.77
C ASP A 532 -12.71 10.31 -5.10
N GLU A 533 -11.96 11.18 -4.44
CA GLU A 533 -12.46 12.41 -3.82
C GLU A 533 -12.98 13.44 -4.82
N PHE A 534 -12.76 13.26 -6.11
CA PHE A 534 -13.34 14.08 -7.19
C PHE A 534 -13.89 13.24 -8.35
N ALA A 535 -14.28 11.99 -8.06
CA ALA A 535 -14.96 11.11 -9.00
C ALA A 535 -14.13 10.78 -10.27
N ARG A 536 -12.85 10.46 -10.13
CA ARG A 536 -11.99 9.96 -11.21
C ARG A 536 -12.61 8.71 -11.84
N THR A 537 -12.51 8.59 -13.15
CA THR A 537 -12.95 7.42 -13.91
C THR A 537 -11.78 6.78 -14.67
N GLN A 538 -11.81 5.48 -14.79
CA GLN A 538 -11.02 4.66 -15.73
C GLN A 538 -11.89 4.17 -16.90
N GLN A 539 -13.07 4.81 -17.10
CA GLN A 539 -14.00 4.49 -18.19
C GLN A 539 -14.50 3.05 -18.14
N GLY A 540 -14.63 2.49 -16.92
CA GLY A 540 -15.04 1.11 -16.71
C GLY A 540 -13.94 0.07 -16.89
N ASN A 541 -12.68 0.50 -17.08
CA ASN A 541 -11.54 -0.41 -17.02
C ASN A 541 -11.20 -0.71 -15.56
N ASN A 542 -11.33 -1.98 -15.17
CA ASN A 542 -11.08 -2.42 -13.80
C ASN A 542 -9.73 -3.12 -13.62
N ASN A 543 -8.83 -3.05 -14.62
CA ASN A 543 -7.50 -3.66 -14.60
C ASN A 543 -6.50 -2.85 -15.41
N ALA A 544 -6.32 -1.58 -15.06
CA ALA A 544 -5.56 -0.62 -15.84
C ALA A 544 -4.02 -0.78 -15.74
N TYR A 545 -3.53 -1.98 -15.44
CA TYR A 545 -2.11 -2.29 -15.16
C TYR A 545 -1.16 -1.96 -16.32
N CYS A 546 -1.67 -1.93 -17.55
CA CYS A 546 -0.92 -1.68 -18.77
C CYS A 546 -1.31 -0.36 -19.48
N GLN A 547 -2.04 0.54 -18.80
CA GLN A 547 -2.59 1.75 -19.39
C GLN A 547 -1.81 3.00 -18.93
N ASP A 548 -0.64 3.26 -19.53
CA ASP A 548 0.11 4.51 -19.31
C ASP A 548 -0.43 5.64 -20.20
N ASN A 549 -1.70 6.00 -19.99
CA ASN A 549 -2.43 6.97 -20.78
C ASN A 549 -3.60 7.60 -19.99
N ASP A 550 -4.49 8.31 -20.70
CA ASP A 550 -5.64 9.02 -20.13
C ASP A 550 -6.65 8.13 -19.38
N ILE A 551 -6.63 6.81 -19.56
CA ILE A 551 -7.46 5.88 -18.77
C ILE A 551 -7.00 5.89 -17.31
N SER A 552 -5.69 5.86 -17.09
CA SER A 552 -5.10 5.76 -15.74
C SER A 552 -4.68 7.10 -15.15
N TRP A 553 -4.28 8.06 -16.00
CA TRP A 553 -3.80 9.35 -15.51
C TRP A 553 -4.91 10.17 -14.88
N VAL A 554 -4.62 10.76 -13.72
CA VAL A 554 -5.58 11.55 -12.96
C VAL A 554 -5.96 12.82 -13.74
N ASP A 555 -7.24 12.95 -14.06
CA ASP A 555 -7.79 14.16 -14.70
C ASP A 555 -8.16 15.21 -13.65
N TRP A 556 -7.25 16.16 -13.45
CA TRP A 556 -7.40 17.22 -12.46
C TRP A 556 -8.51 18.24 -12.77
N SER A 557 -9.04 18.26 -14.00
CA SER A 557 -10.21 19.09 -14.32
C SER A 557 -11.46 18.66 -13.53
N LEU A 558 -11.51 17.39 -13.15
CA LEU A 558 -12.59 16.84 -12.33
C LEU A 558 -12.56 17.38 -10.88
N ALA A 559 -11.40 17.78 -10.36
CA ALA A 559 -11.30 18.33 -9.01
C ALA A 559 -12.03 19.68 -8.88
N GLU A 560 -12.03 20.51 -9.93
CA GLU A 560 -12.82 21.74 -9.99
C GLU A 560 -14.29 21.44 -10.24
N LYS A 561 -14.60 20.57 -11.21
CA LYS A 561 -15.96 20.15 -11.55
C LYS A 561 -16.70 19.54 -10.36
N ASN A 562 -16.03 18.72 -9.57
CA ASN A 562 -16.57 17.98 -8.42
C ASN A 562 -16.06 18.55 -7.08
N ALA A 563 -15.86 19.87 -6.99
CA ALA A 563 -15.32 20.53 -5.79
C ALA A 563 -16.15 20.27 -4.53
N THR A 564 -17.46 20.04 -4.67
CA THR A 564 -18.35 19.68 -3.56
C THR A 564 -17.99 18.32 -2.95
N LEU A 565 -17.62 17.32 -3.77
CA LEU A 565 -17.17 16.01 -3.28
C LEU A 565 -15.80 16.11 -2.59
N VAL A 566 -14.88 16.90 -3.14
CA VAL A 566 -13.59 17.22 -2.47
C VAL A 566 -13.84 17.84 -1.10
N GLN A 567 -14.75 18.81 -1.02
CA GLN A 567 -15.07 19.47 0.25
C GLN A 567 -15.74 18.49 1.23
N PHE A 568 -16.59 17.59 0.73
CA PHE A 568 -17.18 16.53 1.54
C PHE A 568 -16.12 15.63 2.18
N VAL A 569 -15.13 15.16 1.41
CA VAL A 569 -14.03 14.34 1.94
C VAL A 569 -13.25 15.11 3.01
N LYS A 570 -12.91 16.39 2.78
CA LYS A 570 -12.24 17.24 3.77
C LYS A 570 -13.06 17.39 5.07
N GLN A 571 -14.37 17.52 4.95
CA GLN A 571 -15.26 17.58 6.10
C GLN A 571 -15.25 16.24 6.87
N MET A 572 -15.35 15.11 6.16
CA MET A 572 -15.35 13.79 6.79
C MET A 572 -14.06 13.47 7.51
N THR A 573 -12.91 13.77 6.92
CA THR A 573 -11.59 13.60 7.58
C THR A 573 -11.43 14.52 8.78
N ALA A 574 -11.92 15.76 8.70
CA ALA A 574 -11.92 16.69 9.83
C ALA A 574 -12.81 16.19 10.99
N LEU A 575 -14.01 15.63 10.69
CA LEU A 575 -14.87 15.00 11.70
C LEU A 575 -14.20 13.79 12.35
N ARG A 576 -13.56 12.92 11.54
CA ARG A 576 -12.78 11.78 12.06
C ARG A 576 -11.63 12.25 12.97
N ALA A 577 -10.93 13.32 12.59
CA ALA A 577 -9.86 13.89 13.42
C ALA A 577 -10.39 14.50 14.72
N ARG A 578 -11.56 15.18 14.65
CA ARG A 578 -12.22 15.82 15.79
C ARG A 578 -12.72 14.81 16.82
N PHE A 579 -13.38 13.74 16.38
CA PHE A 579 -14.04 12.76 17.25
C PHE A 579 -13.16 11.53 17.47
N ALA A 580 -12.47 11.46 18.60
CA ALA A 580 -11.58 10.36 18.93
C ALA A 580 -12.30 9.00 19.00
N ILE A 581 -13.63 9.00 19.26
CA ILE A 581 -14.44 7.79 19.31
C ILE A 581 -14.49 7.05 17.96
N LEU A 582 -14.29 7.76 16.83
CA LEU A 582 -14.26 7.17 15.48
C LEU A 582 -12.92 6.45 15.15
N ARG A 583 -11.89 6.58 16.00
CA ARG A 583 -10.54 6.10 15.74
C ARG A 583 -9.88 5.55 17.01
N ARG A 584 -10.48 4.50 17.59
CA ARG A 584 -10.00 3.91 18.82
C ARG A 584 -8.90 2.87 18.60
N ASN A 585 -7.94 2.85 19.53
CA ASN A 585 -6.87 1.84 19.58
C ASN A 585 -7.31 0.50 20.18
N ARG A 586 -8.59 0.34 20.52
CA ARG A 586 -9.18 -0.89 21.01
C ARG A 586 -10.57 -1.06 20.43
N PHE A 587 -11.01 -2.28 20.34
CA PHE A 587 -12.39 -2.57 19.96
C PHE A 587 -13.34 -2.03 21.02
N LEU A 588 -14.45 -1.44 20.58
CA LEU A 588 -15.50 -0.96 21.45
C LEU A 588 -16.28 -2.14 22.02
N SER A 589 -16.79 -2.01 23.26
CA SER A 589 -17.61 -3.03 23.89
C SER A 589 -19.10 -2.73 23.72
N ALA A 590 -19.84 -3.75 23.28
CA ALA A 590 -21.29 -3.74 23.31
C ALA A 590 -21.85 -4.18 24.68
N GLU A 591 -20.98 -4.59 25.62
CA GLU A 591 -21.37 -4.92 27.00
C GLU A 591 -21.56 -3.64 27.81
N GLU A 592 -22.55 -3.66 28.70
CA GLU A 592 -22.80 -2.56 29.59
C GLU A 592 -21.66 -2.44 30.62
N ASN A 593 -21.15 -1.23 30.79
CA ASN A 593 -20.18 -0.93 31.83
C ASN A 593 -20.91 -0.89 33.18
N PRO A 594 -20.68 -1.84 34.09
CA PRO A 594 -21.47 -1.97 35.34
C PRO A 594 -21.34 -0.78 36.31
N ARG A 595 -20.38 0.12 36.08
CA ARG A 595 -20.16 1.31 36.94
C ARG A 595 -20.98 2.51 36.50
N ILE A 596 -21.39 2.57 35.26
CA ILE A 596 -22.03 3.75 34.64
C ILE A 596 -23.33 3.43 33.93
N GLY A 597 -23.67 2.13 33.75
CA GLY A 597 -24.89 1.71 33.06
C GLY A 597 -24.95 2.06 31.58
N LEU A 598 -23.79 2.20 30.89
CA LEU A 598 -23.72 2.59 29.49
C LEU A 598 -22.88 1.60 28.69
N LYS A 599 -23.25 1.40 27.42
CA LYS A 599 -22.49 0.66 26.41
C LYS A 599 -21.63 1.62 25.58
N GLU A 600 -20.46 1.19 25.12
CA GLU A 600 -19.61 2.01 24.24
C GLU A 600 -20.18 2.09 22.82
N ILE A 601 -20.84 1.01 22.38
CA ILE A 601 -21.54 0.90 21.11
C ILE A 601 -22.90 0.24 21.32
N THR A 602 -23.94 0.81 20.74
CA THR A 602 -25.29 0.25 20.72
C THR A 602 -25.83 0.32 19.30
N TRP A 603 -26.43 -0.76 18.85
CA TRP A 603 -27.11 -0.81 17.55
C TRP A 603 -28.57 -0.53 17.75
N VAL A 604 -29.13 0.41 16.98
CA VAL A 604 -30.50 0.87 17.16
C VAL A 604 -31.31 0.68 15.86
N ASN A 605 -32.57 0.30 16.02
CA ASN A 605 -33.54 0.18 14.92
C ASN A 605 -34.18 1.54 14.58
N ALA A 606 -35.02 1.56 13.57
CA ALA A 606 -35.70 2.79 13.11
C ALA A 606 -36.64 3.41 14.17
N SER A 607 -37.08 2.65 15.17
CA SER A 607 -37.86 3.18 16.29
C SER A 607 -37.00 3.82 17.41
N GLY A 608 -35.68 3.89 17.21
CA GLY A 608 -34.74 4.46 18.20
C GLY A 608 -34.41 3.53 19.37
N ASN A 609 -34.87 2.28 19.34
CA ASN A 609 -34.61 1.27 20.36
C ASN A 609 -33.41 0.38 19.99
N GLU A 610 -32.78 -0.25 20.99
CA GLU A 610 -31.75 -1.26 20.74
C GLU A 610 -32.32 -2.41 19.87
N MET A 611 -31.53 -2.89 18.91
CA MET A 611 -31.90 -3.98 18.01
C MET A 611 -32.04 -5.30 18.79
N GLU A 612 -33.10 -6.02 18.51
CA GLU A 612 -33.42 -7.34 19.06
C GLU A 612 -32.86 -8.47 18.16
N ASP A 613 -32.79 -9.69 18.71
CA ASP A 613 -32.21 -10.85 18.02
C ASP A 613 -32.92 -11.19 16.68
N GLU A 614 -34.23 -11.01 16.63
CA GLU A 614 -35.03 -11.22 15.42
C GLU A 614 -34.65 -10.24 14.30
N GLN A 615 -34.33 -9.00 14.65
CA GLN A 615 -33.93 -7.97 13.70
C GLN A 615 -32.52 -8.25 13.10
N TRP A 616 -31.65 -8.85 13.89
CA TRP A 616 -30.34 -9.30 13.39
C TRP A 616 -30.43 -10.44 12.39
N THR A 617 -31.49 -11.24 12.45
CA THR A 617 -31.72 -12.33 11.50
C THR A 617 -32.52 -11.93 10.27
N ASP A 618 -33.10 -10.71 10.26
CA ASP A 618 -33.87 -10.19 9.13
C ASP A 618 -32.97 -9.80 7.97
N ALA A 619 -33.10 -10.51 6.85
CA ALA A 619 -32.38 -10.21 5.60
C ALA A 619 -32.84 -8.87 4.97
N GLY A 620 -34.00 -8.34 5.32
CA GLY A 620 -34.53 -7.04 4.88
C GLY A 620 -34.12 -5.86 5.74
N MET A 621 -33.37 -6.07 6.83
CA MET A 621 -32.91 -4.99 7.71
C MET A 621 -31.82 -4.15 7.02
N LEU A 622 -32.25 -3.14 6.27
CA LEU A 622 -31.41 -2.22 5.49
C LEU A 622 -31.33 -0.81 6.09
N CYS A 623 -32.12 -0.51 7.17
CA CYS A 623 -32.03 0.76 7.87
C CYS A 623 -31.80 0.52 9.37
N PHE A 624 -30.69 1.05 9.90
CA PHE A 624 -30.30 0.91 11.31
C PHE A 624 -29.34 2.03 11.72
N GLY A 625 -29.15 2.19 13.04
CA GLY A 625 -28.24 3.18 13.61
C GLY A 625 -27.11 2.53 14.41
N MET A 626 -25.93 3.15 14.37
CA MET A 626 -24.80 2.87 15.24
C MET A 626 -24.62 4.03 16.22
N LEU A 627 -24.97 3.79 17.49
CA LEU A 627 -24.81 4.76 18.58
C LEU A 627 -23.47 4.50 19.27
N LEU A 628 -22.59 5.48 19.23
CA LEU A 628 -21.28 5.48 19.89
C LEU A 628 -21.32 6.41 21.09
N ASP A 629 -21.23 5.88 22.33
CA ASP A 629 -21.34 6.70 23.53
C ASP A 629 -19.97 7.06 24.11
N GLY A 630 -19.56 8.30 23.89
CA GLY A 630 -18.29 8.83 24.39
C GLY A 630 -18.18 8.89 25.91
N ARG A 631 -19.30 8.85 26.64
CA ARG A 631 -19.36 8.84 28.10
C ARG A 631 -19.02 7.47 28.69
N ALA A 632 -19.29 6.39 27.94
CA ALA A 632 -19.06 5.01 28.35
C ALA A 632 -17.58 4.63 28.43
N GLN A 633 -16.70 5.44 27.91
CA GLN A 633 -15.32 5.08 27.70
C GLN A 633 -14.48 5.13 28.97
N ALA A 634 -13.88 3.99 29.31
CA ALA A 634 -12.76 3.92 30.23
C ALA A 634 -11.52 4.48 29.52
N THR A 635 -11.23 5.76 29.70
CA THR A 635 -9.94 6.30 29.29
C THR A 635 -8.84 5.71 30.17
N GLY A 636 -7.75 5.23 29.50
CA GLY A 636 -6.60 4.68 30.23
C GLY A 636 -6.05 5.69 31.25
N LEU A 637 -5.71 5.18 32.40
CA LEU A 637 -4.89 5.67 33.49
C LEU A 637 -5.08 7.12 34.05
N ARG A 638 -5.60 8.14 33.38
CA ARG A 638 -5.53 9.51 33.90
C ARG A 638 -6.69 10.47 33.66
N GLN A 639 -7.62 10.20 32.76
CA GLN A 639 -8.82 11.06 32.62
C GLN A 639 -10.02 10.26 32.13
N ARG A 640 -11.19 10.41 32.78
CA ARG A 640 -12.47 10.05 32.17
C ARG A 640 -12.63 10.94 30.95
N GLY A 641 -12.60 10.35 29.73
CA GLY A 641 -12.72 11.11 28.50
C GLY A 641 -14.16 11.60 28.35
N HIS A 642 -14.30 12.89 28.22
CA HIS A 642 -15.50 13.50 27.68
C HIS A 642 -15.35 13.48 26.15
N ASP A 643 -15.59 12.33 25.51
CA ASP A 643 -15.73 12.27 24.06
C ASP A 643 -17.19 12.46 23.67
N ALA A 644 -17.42 12.84 22.40
CA ALA A 644 -18.78 13.05 21.91
C ALA A 644 -19.57 11.74 21.84
N THR A 645 -20.87 11.81 22.05
CA THR A 645 -21.80 10.75 21.70
C THR A 645 -22.30 10.99 20.28
N LEU A 646 -22.13 9.99 19.41
CA LEU A 646 -22.46 10.05 17.99
C LEU A 646 -23.50 9.00 17.63
N LEU A 647 -24.43 9.38 16.75
CA LEU A 647 -25.35 8.45 16.10
C LEU A 647 -25.10 8.49 14.60
N ILE A 648 -24.80 7.34 14.00
CA ILE A 648 -24.64 7.17 12.56
C ILE A 648 -25.79 6.31 12.08
N VAL A 649 -26.65 6.85 11.20
CA VAL A 649 -27.79 6.13 10.63
C VAL A 649 -27.47 5.74 9.20
N PHE A 650 -27.66 4.47 8.90
CA PHE A 650 -27.48 3.88 7.57
C PHE A 650 -28.84 3.49 7.03
N ASN A 651 -29.21 3.98 5.85
CA ASN A 651 -30.41 3.56 5.14
C ASN A 651 -30.05 3.13 3.72
N ALA A 652 -29.84 1.84 3.51
CA ALA A 652 -29.65 1.25 2.18
C ALA A 652 -30.98 0.83 1.51
N PHE A 653 -32.10 1.02 2.19
CA PHE A 653 -33.42 0.83 1.57
C PHE A 653 -33.66 1.87 0.49
N HIS A 654 -34.48 1.56 -0.50
CA HIS A 654 -34.71 2.45 -1.64
C HIS A 654 -35.66 3.62 -1.36
N ASP A 655 -36.49 3.50 -0.31
CA ASP A 655 -37.44 4.52 0.09
C ASP A 655 -37.02 5.25 1.38
N LEU A 656 -37.79 6.33 1.67
CA LEU A 656 -37.64 7.08 2.93
C LEU A 656 -38.07 6.21 4.11
N VAL A 657 -37.25 6.25 5.18
CA VAL A 657 -37.53 5.62 6.47
C VAL A 657 -37.60 6.69 7.54
N GLU A 658 -38.70 6.74 8.32
CA GLU A 658 -38.76 7.57 9.52
C GLU A 658 -37.93 6.92 10.61
N PHE A 659 -36.90 7.63 11.09
CA PHE A 659 -35.97 7.17 12.11
C PHE A 659 -36.11 8.02 13.38
N THR A 660 -36.51 7.40 14.49
CA THR A 660 -36.64 8.05 15.77
C THR A 660 -35.27 8.19 16.41
N LEU A 661 -34.88 9.41 16.78
CA LEU A 661 -33.59 9.70 17.41
C LEU A 661 -33.57 9.17 18.86
N PRO A 662 -32.62 8.28 19.25
CA PRO A 662 -32.66 7.56 20.51
C PRO A 662 -32.49 8.49 21.72
N GLY A 663 -33.09 8.07 22.87
CA GLY A 663 -33.02 8.72 24.17
C GLY A 663 -34.31 9.39 24.58
N ASP A 664 -34.42 9.67 25.88
CA ASP A 664 -35.61 10.17 26.55
C ASP A 664 -35.37 11.43 27.41
N SER A 665 -34.15 11.99 27.35
CA SER A 665 -33.78 13.19 28.09
C SER A 665 -34.31 14.45 27.41
N PRO A 666 -35.15 15.25 28.05
CA PRO A 666 -35.67 16.49 27.46
C PRO A 666 -34.62 17.58 27.27
N ASP A 667 -33.47 17.45 27.94
CA ASP A 667 -32.40 18.45 27.94
C ASP A 667 -31.28 18.13 26.95
N ALA A 668 -31.25 16.93 26.39
CA ALA A 668 -30.24 16.53 25.41
C ALA A 668 -30.78 16.70 23.96
N ARG A 669 -29.94 17.18 23.07
CA ARG A 669 -30.31 17.48 21.67
C ARG A 669 -29.36 16.87 20.70
N TRP A 670 -29.89 16.34 19.60
CA TRP A 670 -29.15 15.84 18.48
C TRP A 670 -28.89 16.96 17.47
N THR A 671 -27.62 17.15 17.09
CA THR A 671 -27.21 18.08 16.03
C THR A 671 -26.83 17.26 14.79
N LEU A 672 -27.50 17.48 13.67
CA LEU A 672 -27.15 16.87 12.40
C LEU A 672 -25.84 17.47 11.87
N LEU A 673 -24.86 16.61 11.62
CA LEU A 673 -23.54 16.99 11.09
C LEU A 673 -23.39 16.63 9.62
N ILE A 674 -23.94 15.49 9.20
CA ILE A 674 -23.88 14.96 7.82
C ILE A 674 -25.22 14.38 7.44
N ASP A 675 -25.64 14.69 6.22
CA ASP A 675 -26.67 13.99 5.45
C ASP A 675 -26.16 13.80 4.03
N THR A 676 -25.88 12.56 3.63
CA THR A 676 -25.33 12.27 2.30
C THR A 676 -26.31 12.55 1.15
N ASN A 677 -27.58 12.73 1.44
CA ASN A 677 -28.58 13.20 0.48
C ASN A 677 -28.41 14.69 0.15
N LEU A 678 -27.83 15.47 1.08
CA LEU A 678 -27.64 16.91 0.93
C LEU A 678 -26.17 17.18 0.57
N PRO A 679 -25.85 17.56 -0.68
CA PRO A 679 -24.47 17.81 -1.10
C PRO A 679 -23.82 18.98 -0.35
N ASP A 680 -24.61 19.97 0.05
CA ASP A 680 -24.17 21.18 0.74
C ASP A 680 -24.96 21.33 2.04
N LEU A 681 -24.49 20.64 3.12
CA LEU A 681 -24.93 21.06 4.45
C LEU A 681 -24.28 22.42 4.75
N PRO A 682 -25.06 23.50 4.90
CA PRO A 682 -24.48 24.79 5.16
C PRO A 682 -23.63 24.75 6.42
N THR A 683 -22.35 25.07 6.32
CA THR A 683 -21.48 25.33 7.46
C THR A 683 -22.13 26.45 8.28
N GLY A 684 -22.84 26.10 9.36
CA GLY A 684 -23.48 27.05 10.25
C GLY A 684 -24.99 26.84 10.46
N HIS A 685 -25.71 26.07 9.65
CA HIS A 685 -27.07 25.64 10.00
C HIS A 685 -27.00 24.39 10.86
N LYS A 686 -27.05 24.56 12.17
CA LYS A 686 -27.26 23.47 13.11
C LYS A 686 -28.73 23.07 13.05
N ALA A 687 -29.06 22.05 12.25
CA ALA A 687 -30.36 21.40 12.39
C ALA A 687 -30.33 20.61 13.70
N ILE A 688 -31.10 21.08 14.67
CA ILE A 688 -31.13 20.55 16.05
C ILE A 688 -32.47 19.85 16.26
N PHE A 689 -32.43 18.63 16.77
CA PHE A 689 -33.57 17.78 17.03
C PHE A 689 -33.60 17.37 18.50
N GLN A 690 -34.80 17.09 19.02
CA GLN A 690 -34.95 16.54 20.36
C GLN A 690 -34.74 15.01 20.33
N GLN A 691 -34.39 14.44 21.47
CA GLN A 691 -34.49 12.99 21.64
C GLN A 691 -35.96 12.55 21.53
N GLY A 692 -36.20 11.40 20.87
CA GLY A 692 -37.57 10.93 20.55
C GLY A 692 -38.20 11.56 19.31
N GLU A 693 -37.56 12.58 18.70
CA GLU A 693 -38.06 13.19 17.45
C GLU A 693 -37.70 12.28 16.27
N ALA A 694 -38.64 12.16 15.31
CA ALA A 694 -38.42 11.40 14.10
C ALA A 694 -37.76 12.25 13.00
N TYR A 695 -36.78 11.68 12.32
CA TYR A 695 -36.14 12.24 11.12
C TYR A 695 -36.41 11.38 9.89
N GLY A 696 -36.86 12.00 8.78
CA GLY A 696 -37.08 11.30 7.53
C GLY A 696 -35.75 11.01 6.80
N VAL A 697 -35.23 9.79 6.95
CA VAL A 697 -33.97 9.34 6.31
C VAL A 697 -34.26 8.97 4.86
N THR A 698 -33.76 9.76 3.92
CA THR A 698 -33.93 9.49 2.49
C THR A 698 -33.41 8.12 2.11
N GLY A 699 -34.05 7.44 1.16
CA GLY A 699 -33.53 6.17 0.64
C GLY A 699 -32.12 6.28 0.10
N ARG A 700 -31.29 5.27 0.36
CA ARG A 700 -29.89 5.25 -0.02
C ARG A 700 -29.12 6.47 0.54
N SER A 701 -29.21 6.71 1.85
CA SER A 701 -28.44 7.78 2.52
C SER A 701 -27.89 7.39 3.88
N LEU A 702 -26.86 8.14 4.31
CA LEU A 702 -26.20 8.03 5.60
C LEU A 702 -26.28 9.36 6.33
N LEU A 703 -26.57 9.32 7.63
CA LEU A 703 -26.63 10.49 8.50
C LEU A 703 -25.61 10.35 9.64
N LEU A 704 -25.08 11.49 10.06
CA LEU A 704 -24.27 11.59 11.29
C LEU A 704 -24.87 12.68 12.19
N PHE A 705 -25.23 12.29 13.43
CA PHE A 705 -25.62 13.21 14.49
C PHE A 705 -24.62 13.21 15.62
N SER A 706 -24.49 14.34 16.32
CA SER A 706 -23.77 14.49 17.57
C SER A 706 -24.72 14.91 18.68
N LEU A 707 -24.67 14.22 19.82
CA LEU A 707 -25.45 14.59 20.99
C LEU A 707 -24.77 15.74 21.72
N GLU A 708 -25.48 16.86 21.85
CA GLU A 708 -25.05 18.00 22.69
C GLU A 708 -25.74 17.87 24.08
N ALA A 709 -24.95 17.58 25.13
CA ALA A 709 -25.44 17.72 26.49
C ALA A 709 -25.40 19.21 26.87
N GLN A 710 -26.43 19.70 27.59
CA GLN A 710 -26.31 21.02 28.24
C GLN A 710 -25.11 20.99 29.18
N THR A 711 -24.18 21.89 29.00
CA THR A 711 -23.09 22.09 29.95
C THR A 711 -23.70 22.42 31.31
N ASP A 712 -23.51 21.54 32.27
CA ASP A 712 -23.79 21.79 33.69
C ASP A 712 -22.92 22.98 34.14
N THR A 713 -23.44 24.18 34.02
CA THR A 713 -22.83 25.41 34.56
C THR A 713 -22.81 25.45 36.09
N ALA A 714 -23.19 24.34 36.74
CA ALA A 714 -23.39 24.26 38.21
C ALA A 714 -22.23 23.63 39.00
N ILE A 715 -21.24 22.97 38.37
CA ILE A 715 -20.19 22.24 39.12
C ILE A 715 -18.91 23.04 39.37
N ASP A 716 -18.74 24.19 38.75
CA ASP A 716 -17.46 24.94 38.84
C ASP A 716 -17.43 26.00 39.98
N ARG A 717 -18.36 25.97 40.95
CA ARG A 717 -18.39 26.95 42.07
C ARG A 717 -17.95 26.42 43.43
N THR A 718 -17.45 25.20 43.58
CA THR A 718 -17.07 24.67 44.89
C THR A 718 -15.64 24.20 45.09
N MET A 719 -14.71 24.57 44.24
CA MET A 719 -13.29 24.43 44.61
C MET A 719 -12.65 25.77 44.90
N LYS A 720 -12.73 26.18 46.16
CA LYS A 720 -11.85 27.21 46.73
C LYS A 720 -10.41 26.72 46.71
N PRO A 721 -9.44 27.54 46.29
CA PRO A 721 -8.03 27.14 46.29
C PRO A 721 -7.55 26.94 47.76
N GLY A 722 -7.16 25.72 48.07
CA GLY A 722 -6.52 25.38 49.32
C GLY A 722 -5.19 26.13 49.48
N LYS A 723 -5.02 26.75 50.67
CA LYS A 723 -3.83 27.50 51.08
C LYS A 723 -2.54 26.74 50.84
N LYS A 724 -1.60 27.36 50.14
CA LYS A 724 -0.22 26.89 50.01
C LYS A 724 0.43 26.80 51.40
N SER A 725 0.77 25.60 51.82
CA SER A 725 1.65 25.33 52.94
C SER A 725 3.09 25.55 52.53
N THR A 726 3.70 26.60 53.05
CA THR A 726 5.14 26.87 52.93
C THR A 726 5.93 25.91 53.83
N ARG A 727 6.55 24.88 53.26
CA ARG A 727 7.60 24.13 53.96
C ARG A 727 8.98 24.68 53.55
N LYS A 728 9.74 25.15 54.54
CA LYS A 728 11.15 25.55 54.44
C LYS A 728 12.02 24.32 54.14
N PRO A 729 13.11 24.48 53.37
CA PRO A 729 14.04 23.37 53.12
C PRO A 729 14.94 23.12 54.34
N ALA A 730 15.09 21.84 54.69
CA ALA A 730 16.03 21.38 55.69
C ALA A 730 17.43 21.25 55.07
N THR A 731 18.38 21.94 55.66
CA THR A 731 19.83 21.77 55.44
C THR A 731 20.29 20.41 55.92
N ARG A 732 21.00 19.68 55.04
CA ARG A 732 21.81 18.53 55.44
C ARG A 732 23.29 18.91 55.39
N ARG A 733 23.95 18.57 56.49
CA ARG A 733 25.40 18.43 56.57
C ARG A 733 25.85 17.19 55.83
#